data_dc96cc3913959cda80e6356aa582b23f
#
_entry.id   dc96cc3913959cda80e6356aa582b23f
#
_cell.length_a   1.000
_cell.length_b   1.000
_cell.length_c   1.000
_cell.angle_alpha   90.00
_cell.angle_beta   90.00
_cell.angle_gamma   90.00
#
_symmetry.space_group_name_H-M   'P 1'
#
loop_
_entity.id
_entity.type
_entity.pdbx_description
1 polymer ?
#
loop_
_entity_poly.entity_id
_entity_poly.type
_entity_poly.pdbx_seq_one_letter_code
_entity_poly.pdbx_strand_id
1 'polypeptide(L)'
;MTVPAAPAAAAGLPYQDPTLPVATRVADLLGRMSLDDKVGQMTQSERGTTTAADVTTFRVGSVLSGGGSAPSPNTPTGWADMYDNYQRGALATPLQIPILYGIDAVHGNNNVPGSTIFPHNIGLGATRDPALVQQIGRATAEEVTGAGLDWTFAPCLCVARNDRWGRTYESFGEKPEIATAMTTIVDGLQGSRLDGPASVLATAKHYIGDGGTTGGTDQGNTQLTEAELRAIHLPPFAAAVEHGVGSVMISYSSFNGAKLHGHEYLITDVLKGELGFTGFVVSDWAAIDQLDGQRGFTQAEVVTAVNAGLDMIMVPTDWKTFVGYLRAAVQAGQIPMTRIDDANRRILTKKFELGLFEKPYADRSYATTIGSAAHRTLARQAVRQSQVLLKNAEGILPLAKSGGKIFVAGKSADDIGNQSGGWTLSWQGASGNTVPGTSVLAGIRAIAGSGTTVTYDRDGAGIDNTYRAAIAVVGETPYAEGQGDRPGSMSLDATDLATLSRLRASGVPVIVVLVSGRPLDIAAEIGNWTALIAAWLPGSEGAGVADVLFGDYAPTGKLPVTWMQSAAQQPINDGDGKTPLFPYGFGLTYSTTTPGDTTAPSTPGFPTATAVTATGLTLTWPASTDTGGSGLAGYDVYRDGLLVASPDTASYTVTGLTAGTSYAFSVAARDAAGNRSARSPVLAVTTPTGGTPAASCRVRYTTNDWSTGFTGTVALTNTGSAALNPWTLTWAFSAGQTVTQAWSARVAQSGSTVTATGEAWSTSLAPGATISFGFNASLQGTNPRPAAFTLNGTACTAD
;
A
#
# COMPACT_ATOMS: atom_id res chain seq x y z
N MET A 1 52.18 9.43 -47.39
CA MET A 1 50.74 9.30 -47.48
C MET A 1 50.17 9.49 -46.08
N THR A 2 49.58 10.67 -45.81
CA THR A 2 48.89 10.97 -44.55
C THR A 2 47.47 10.43 -44.67
N VAL A 3 47.11 9.48 -43.80
CA VAL A 3 45.74 8.97 -43.68
C VAL A 3 44.89 10.10 -43.09
N PRO A 4 43.77 10.51 -43.74
CA PRO A 4 42.91 11.49 -43.13
C PRO A 4 42.25 10.87 -41.88
N ALA A 5 42.27 11.59 -40.75
CA ALA A 5 41.55 11.21 -39.54
C ALA A 5 40.06 11.12 -39.88
N ALA A 6 39.43 10.03 -39.47
CA ALA A 6 37.96 9.90 -39.55
C ALA A 6 37.30 11.07 -38.81
N PRO A 7 36.22 11.64 -39.33
CA PRO A 7 35.49 12.67 -38.59
C PRO A 7 35.02 12.10 -37.26
N ALA A 8 35.31 12.81 -36.14
CA ALA A 8 34.80 12.48 -34.85
C ALA A 8 33.25 12.42 -34.95
N ALA A 9 32.67 11.31 -34.54
CA ALA A 9 31.22 11.21 -34.42
C ALA A 9 30.73 12.41 -33.60
N ALA A 10 29.70 13.10 -34.09
CA ALA A 10 29.11 14.20 -33.35
C ALA A 10 28.74 13.66 -31.96
N ALA A 11 29.29 14.25 -30.91
CA ALA A 11 28.92 13.87 -29.54
C ALA A 11 27.40 14.03 -29.39
N GLY A 12 26.72 12.95 -28.98
CA GLY A 12 25.29 12.99 -28.74
C GLY A 12 24.91 14.08 -27.71
N LEU A 13 23.69 14.52 -27.71
CA LEU A 13 23.25 15.53 -26.73
C LEU A 13 23.38 14.96 -25.30
N PRO A 14 23.77 15.76 -24.27
CA PRO A 14 24.00 15.26 -22.91
C PRO A 14 22.80 14.47 -22.33
N TYR A 15 21.55 14.87 -22.62
CA TYR A 15 20.40 14.11 -22.11
C TYR A 15 20.26 12.71 -22.74
N GLN A 16 20.88 12.46 -23.89
CA GLN A 16 20.85 11.17 -24.58
C GLN A 16 22.00 10.23 -24.13
N ASP A 17 22.92 10.73 -23.30
CA ASP A 17 24.03 9.93 -22.79
C ASP A 17 23.62 9.19 -21.51
N PRO A 18 23.40 7.85 -21.56
CA PRO A 18 22.96 7.06 -20.39
C PRO A 18 24.01 6.97 -19.29
N THR A 19 25.25 7.37 -19.54
CA THR A 19 26.33 7.35 -18.52
C THR A 19 26.27 8.57 -17.60
N LEU A 20 25.55 9.62 -17.97
CA LEU A 20 25.38 10.81 -17.16
C LEU A 20 24.30 10.61 -16.09
N PRO A 21 24.47 11.24 -14.91
CA PRO A 21 23.44 11.22 -13.86
C PRO A 21 22.09 11.74 -14.36
N VAL A 22 20.98 11.12 -13.91
CA VAL A 22 19.62 11.52 -14.29
C VAL A 22 19.39 13.02 -14.12
N ALA A 23 19.82 13.61 -13.00
CA ALA A 23 19.67 15.03 -12.75
C ALA A 23 20.35 15.92 -13.82
N THR A 24 21.53 15.51 -14.31
CA THR A 24 22.25 16.20 -15.38
C THR A 24 21.49 16.10 -16.71
N ARG A 25 20.99 14.92 -17.02
CA ARG A 25 20.20 14.66 -18.24
C ARG A 25 18.90 15.46 -18.24
N VAL A 26 18.19 15.48 -17.11
CA VAL A 26 16.97 16.27 -16.92
C VAL A 26 17.25 17.77 -17.11
N ALA A 27 18.31 18.29 -16.50
CA ALA A 27 18.64 19.70 -16.61
C ALA A 27 18.96 20.13 -18.06
N ASP A 28 19.73 19.30 -18.79
CA ASP A 28 20.05 19.55 -20.20
C ASP A 28 18.79 19.49 -21.07
N LEU A 29 17.95 18.46 -20.92
CA LEU A 29 16.72 18.32 -21.70
C LEU A 29 15.74 19.47 -21.43
N LEU A 30 15.49 19.81 -20.15
CA LEU A 30 14.60 20.86 -19.73
C LEU A 30 15.00 22.23 -20.32
N GLY A 31 16.32 22.50 -20.38
CA GLY A 31 16.85 23.71 -21.01
C GLY A 31 16.66 23.80 -22.52
N ARG A 32 16.39 22.66 -23.19
CA ARG A 32 16.12 22.60 -24.65
C ARG A 32 14.64 22.66 -24.98
N MET A 33 13.77 22.37 -24.01
CA MET A 33 12.33 22.30 -24.23
C MET A 33 11.72 23.67 -24.48
N SER A 34 10.95 23.79 -25.54
CA SER A 34 10.06 24.92 -25.80
C SER A 34 8.88 24.90 -24.83
N LEU A 35 8.11 25.98 -24.76
CA LEU A 35 6.86 26.00 -23.99
C LEU A 35 5.89 24.92 -24.46
N ASP A 36 5.81 24.66 -25.76
CA ASP A 36 4.94 23.61 -26.31
C ASP A 36 5.40 22.20 -25.89
N ASP A 37 6.70 21.95 -25.79
CA ASP A 37 7.21 20.70 -25.26
C ASP A 37 6.82 20.54 -23.79
N LYS A 38 6.99 21.57 -22.97
CA LYS A 38 6.67 21.56 -21.55
C LYS A 38 5.18 21.36 -21.26
N VAL A 39 4.32 22.07 -21.98
CA VAL A 39 2.86 21.95 -21.86
C VAL A 39 2.41 20.55 -22.31
N GLY A 40 2.97 20.03 -23.40
CA GLY A 40 2.68 18.68 -23.88
C GLY A 40 3.05 17.63 -22.82
N GLN A 41 4.24 17.74 -22.17
CA GLN A 41 4.66 16.78 -21.17
C GLN A 41 3.80 16.79 -19.91
N MET A 42 3.14 17.87 -19.57
CA MET A 42 2.19 17.99 -18.45
C MET A 42 0.79 17.46 -18.80
N THR A 43 0.54 17.07 -20.05
CA THR A 43 -0.77 16.61 -20.53
C THR A 43 -0.84 15.09 -20.55
N GLN A 44 -1.89 14.54 -19.91
CA GLN A 44 -2.27 13.14 -20.01
C GLN A 44 -3.65 13.02 -20.66
N SER A 45 -3.74 12.29 -21.76
CA SER A 45 -4.95 12.11 -22.56
C SER A 45 -5.39 10.65 -22.61
N GLU A 46 -6.68 10.40 -22.90
CA GLU A 46 -7.20 9.04 -23.04
C GLU A 46 -6.99 8.52 -24.47
N ARG A 47 -6.67 7.23 -24.61
CA ARG A 47 -6.32 6.58 -25.88
C ARG A 47 -7.40 6.72 -26.97
N GLY A 48 -8.68 6.68 -26.57
CA GLY A 48 -9.80 6.78 -27.53
C GLY A 48 -9.96 8.16 -28.16
N THR A 49 -9.31 9.19 -27.57
CA THR A 49 -9.36 10.57 -28.05
C THR A 49 -8.01 11.07 -28.59
N THR A 50 -6.99 10.22 -28.56
CA THR A 50 -5.61 10.58 -28.92
C THR A 50 -5.04 9.60 -29.92
N THR A 51 -4.44 10.10 -30.98
CA THR A 51 -3.71 9.32 -31.98
C THR A 51 -2.20 9.48 -31.82
N ALA A 52 -1.38 8.58 -32.40
CA ALA A 52 0.06 8.76 -32.44
C ALA A 52 0.48 10.07 -33.15
N ALA A 53 -0.27 10.52 -34.14
CA ALA A 53 -0.06 11.83 -34.80
C ALA A 53 -0.36 13.01 -33.86
N ASP A 54 -1.37 12.89 -32.98
CA ASP A 54 -1.62 13.89 -31.94
C ASP A 54 -0.47 13.95 -30.94
N VAL A 55 0.07 12.78 -30.52
CA VAL A 55 1.25 12.71 -29.65
C VAL A 55 2.43 13.46 -30.26
N THR A 56 2.69 13.29 -31.58
CA THR A 56 3.74 14.02 -32.27
C THR A 56 3.46 15.53 -32.33
N THR A 57 2.22 15.90 -32.70
CA THR A 57 1.85 17.30 -32.92
C THR A 57 1.86 18.13 -31.65
N PHE A 58 1.29 17.57 -30.57
CA PHE A 58 1.12 18.27 -29.30
C PHE A 58 2.18 17.88 -28.26
N ARG A 59 3.11 16.97 -28.60
CA ARG A 59 4.18 16.50 -27.72
C ARG A 59 3.66 15.94 -26.39
N VAL A 60 2.51 15.23 -26.45
CA VAL A 60 1.79 14.71 -25.27
C VAL A 60 2.71 13.84 -24.43
N GLY A 61 2.78 14.12 -23.14
CA GLY A 61 3.69 13.46 -22.22
C GLY A 61 3.22 12.10 -21.73
N SER A 62 1.89 11.89 -21.75
CA SER A 62 1.29 10.65 -21.29
C SER A 62 -0.03 10.35 -21.99
N VAL A 63 -0.27 9.05 -22.20
CA VAL A 63 -1.57 8.51 -22.62
C VAL A 63 -2.01 7.49 -21.60
N LEU A 64 -3.33 7.34 -21.40
CA LEU A 64 -3.88 6.33 -20.49
C LEU A 64 -5.02 5.55 -21.18
N SER A 65 -5.32 4.39 -20.58
CA SER A 65 -6.58 3.68 -20.78
C SER A 65 -7.42 3.76 -19.51
N GLY A 66 -8.61 4.34 -19.58
CA GLY A 66 -9.61 4.24 -18.52
C GLY A 66 -10.16 2.81 -18.38
N GLY A 67 -10.91 2.53 -17.34
CA GLY A 67 -11.47 1.21 -17.08
C GLY A 67 -12.31 0.67 -18.25
N GLY A 68 -11.83 -0.42 -18.85
CA GLY A 68 -12.44 -1.03 -20.03
C GLY A 68 -12.03 -0.46 -21.39
N SER A 69 -11.21 0.59 -21.41
CA SER A 69 -10.65 1.14 -22.66
C SER A 69 -9.45 0.30 -23.10
N ALA A 70 -9.68 -0.72 -23.91
CA ALA A 70 -8.68 -1.67 -24.35
C ALA A 70 -8.44 -1.60 -25.87
N PRO A 71 -7.29 -2.03 -26.39
CA PRO A 71 -7.07 -2.21 -27.82
C PRO A 71 -7.98 -3.30 -28.39
N SER A 72 -8.14 -3.33 -29.69
CA SER A 72 -8.83 -4.40 -30.40
C SER A 72 -7.84 -5.12 -31.34
N PRO A 73 -7.53 -6.39 -31.09
CA PRO A 73 -8.05 -7.24 -30.02
C PRO A 73 -7.47 -6.90 -28.63
N ASN A 74 -8.26 -7.17 -27.58
CA ASN A 74 -7.79 -7.03 -26.19
C ASN A 74 -6.93 -8.28 -25.82
N THR A 75 -5.66 -8.21 -26.16
CA THR A 75 -4.66 -9.27 -25.92
C THR A 75 -3.34 -8.63 -25.48
N PRO A 76 -2.44 -9.35 -24.80
CA PRO A 76 -1.12 -8.80 -24.42
C PRO A 76 -0.37 -8.18 -25.61
N THR A 77 -0.37 -8.87 -26.76
CA THR A 77 0.25 -8.34 -27.99
C THR A 77 -0.45 -7.05 -28.48
N GLY A 78 -1.79 -7.01 -28.44
CA GLY A 78 -2.56 -5.82 -28.83
C GLY A 78 -2.23 -4.61 -27.97
N TRP A 79 -2.04 -4.79 -26.67
CA TRP A 79 -1.60 -3.74 -25.74
C TRP A 79 -0.19 -3.25 -26.06
N ALA A 80 0.76 -4.17 -26.22
CA ALA A 80 2.13 -3.85 -26.55
C ALA A 80 2.27 -3.15 -27.92
N ASP A 81 1.50 -3.57 -28.94
CA ASP A 81 1.49 -2.93 -30.26
C ASP A 81 0.89 -1.52 -30.21
N MET A 82 -0.15 -1.32 -29.42
CA MET A 82 -0.75 -0.02 -29.17
C MET A 82 0.23 0.92 -28.47
N TYR A 83 0.89 0.46 -27.41
CA TYR A 83 1.92 1.20 -26.70
C TYR A 83 3.06 1.62 -27.64
N ASP A 84 3.61 0.68 -28.40
CA ASP A 84 4.67 0.95 -29.38
C ASP A 84 4.25 1.96 -30.44
N ASN A 85 2.96 1.99 -30.81
CA ASN A 85 2.43 2.96 -31.76
C ASN A 85 2.46 4.39 -31.19
N TYR A 86 2.09 4.58 -29.92
CA TYR A 86 2.20 5.89 -29.27
C TYR A 86 3.65 6.30 -29.06
N GLN A 87 4.53 5.36 -28.67
CA GLN A 87 5.97 5.63 -28.55
C GLN A 87 6.60 6.09 -29.87
N ARG A 88 6.23 5.47 -31.00
CA ARG A 88 6.66 5.98 -32.33
C ARG A 88 6.25 7.41 -32.57
N GLY A 89 5.05 7.80 -32.16
CA GLY A 89 4.57 9.19 -32.24
C GLY A 89 5.43 10.14 -31.38
N ALA A 90 5.75 9.74 -30.16
CA ALA A 90 6.59 10.52 -29.25
C ALA A 90 8.04 10.68 -29.77
N LEU A 91 8.62 9.60 -30.27
CA LEU A 91 9.98 9.59 -30.80
C LEU A 91 10.11 10.31 -32.16
N ALA A 92 9.00 10.62 -32.82
CA ALA A 92 8.99 11.46 -34.02
C ALA A 92 9.06 12.97 -33.73
N THR A 93 9.06 13.37 -32.46
CA THR A 93 9.23 14.76 -32.02
C THR A 93 10.69 15.18 -32.05
N PRO A 94 11.02 16.50 -32.12
CA PRO A 94 12.41 16.95 -32.16
C PRO A 94 13.28 16.51 -30.99
N LEU A 95 12.72 16.42 -29.77
CA LEU A 95 13.43 16.02 -28.56
C LEU A 95 13.27 14.54 -28.22
N GLN A 96 12.46 13.80 -28.95
CA GLN A 96 12.26 12.35 -28.82
C GLN A 96 11.95 11.91 -27.37
N ILE A 97 11.14 12.70 -26.67
CA ILE A 97 10.75 12.40 -25.28
C ILE A 97 9.70 11.29 -25.29
N PRO A 98 9.98 10.09 -24.70
CA PRO A 98 9.00 9.00 -24.64
C PRO A 98 7.76 9.37 -23.86
N ILE A 99 6.59 8.76 -24.18
CA ILE A 99 5.41 8.87 -23.33
C ILE A 99 5.52 7.97 -22.09
N LEU A 100 4.74 8.30 -21.05
CA LEU A 100 4.30 7.36 -20.00
C LEU A 100 2.93 6.82 -20.40
N TYR A 101 2.67 5.51 -20.20
CA TYR A 101 1.36 4.94 -20.45
C TYR A 101 0.73 4.39 -19.18
N GLY A 102 -0.37 5.02 -18.75
CA GLY A 102 -1.05 4.69 -17.49
C GLY A 102 -2.26 3.76 -17.65
N ILE A 103 -2.43 2.84 -16.69
CA ILE A 103 -3.62 1.97 -16.55
C ILE A 103 -4.01 1.80 -15.09
N ASP A 104 -5.24 1.33 -14.83
CA ASP A 104 -5.70 0.88 -13.53
C ASP A 104 -5.46 -0.63 -13.36
N ALA A 105 -4.23 -1.03 -13.01
CA ALA A 105 -3.93 -2.40 -12.61
C ALA A 105 -4.02 -2.50 -11.07
N VAL A 106 -5.25 -2.48 -10.55
CA VAL A 106 -5.53 -2.28 -9.11
C VAL A 106 -5.61 -3.58 -8.31
N HIS A 107 -5.82 -4.73 -8.97
CA HIS A 107 -5.78 -6.05 -8.33
C HIS A 107 -5.26 -7.13 -9.31
N GLY A 108 -4.05 -6.96 -9.75
CA GLY A 108 -3.41 -7.64 -10.88
C GLY A 108 -3.53 -6.79 -12.14
N ASN A 109 -3.10 -7.31 -13.29
CA ASN A 109 -3.33 -6.62 -14.57
C ASN A 109 -4.77 -6.85 -15.06
N ASN A 110 -5.74 -6.36 -14.31
CA ASN A 110 -7.17 -6.57 -14.49
C ASN A 110 -7.75 -6.04 -15.82
N ASN A 111 -6.93 -5.41 -16.66
CA ASN A 111 -7.36 -4.86 -17.97
C ASN A 111 -7.19 -5.87 -19.11
N VAL A 112 -6.37 -6.91 -18.94
CA VAL A 112 -5.99 -7.85 -19.98
C VAL A 112 -6.64 -9.20 -19.73
N PRO A 113 -7.48 -9.74 -20.64
CA PRO A 113 -8.01 -11.09 -20.50
C PRO A 113 -6.91 -12.12 -20.37
N GLY A 114 -7.07 -13.02 -19.40
CA GLY A 114 -6.07 -14.05 -19.11
C GLY A 114 -5.08 -13.69 -18.01
N SER A 115 -5.00 -12.44 -17.60
CA SER A 115 -4.21 -12.04 -16.43
C SER A 115 -4.74 -12.65 -15.14
N THR A 116 -3.86 -12.74 -14.14
CA THR A 116 -4.23 -13.17 -12.81
C THR A 116 -4.98 -12.05 -12.08
N ILE A 117 -6.19 -12.34 -11.63
CA ILE A 117 -6.98 -11.40 -10.83
C ILE A 117 -6.80 -11.76 -9.36
N PHE A 118 -6.09 -10.91 -8.62
CA PHE A 118 -5.88 -11.06 -7.18
C PHE A 118 -7.09 -10.59 -6.37
N PRO A 119 -7.21 -10.99 -5.08
CA PRO A 119 -8.21 -10.38 -4.21
C PRO A 119 -8.07 -8.86 -4.17
N HIS A 120 -9.18 -8.16 -4.08
CA HIS A 120 -9.16 -6.71 -3.82
C HIS A 120 -8.56 -6.38 -2.45
N ASN A 121 -8.12 -5.14 -2.28
CA ASN A 121 -7.36 -4.67 -1.12
C ASN A 121 -8.04 -4.95 0.23
N ILE A 122 -9.38 -4.92 0.31
CA ILE A 122 -10.11 -5.28 1.53
C ILE A 122 -9.79 -6.72 1.97
N GLY A 123 -9.72 -7.65 1.03
CA GLY A 123 -9.29 -9.03 1.28
C GLY A 123 -7.82 -9.11 1.65
N LEU A 124 -6.95 -8.34 0.98
CA LEU A 124 -5.52 -8.29 1.30
C LEU A 124 -5.28 -7.69 2.69
N GLY A 125 -6.05 -6.68 3.08
CA GLY A 125 -6.01 -6.12 4.44
C GLY A 125 -6.40 -7.16 5.50
N ALA A 126 -7.32 -8.09 5.19
CA ALA A 126 -7.67 -9.17 6.09
C ALA A 126 -6.52 -10.18 6.32
N THR A 127 -5.59 -10.30 5.40
CA THR A 127 -4.42 -11.22 5.54
C THR A 127 -3.42 -10.77 6.60
N ARG A 128 -3.29 -9.47 6.84
CA ARG A 128 -2.24 -8.88 7.70
C ARG A 128 -0.81 -9.27 7.25
N ASP A 129 -0.61 -9.54 5.96
CA ASP A 129 0.65 -10.04 5.42
C ASP A 129 1.25 -9.08 4.37
N PRO A 130 2.07 -8.09 4.79
CA PRO A 130 2.72 -7.15 3.87
C PRO A 130 3.68 -7.82 2.88
N ALA A 131 4.30 -8.96 3.27
CA ALA A 131 5.21 -9.68 2.39
C ALA A 131 4.46 -10.35 1.22
N LEU A 132 3.26 -10.89 1.49
CA LEU A 132 2.37 -11.40 0.45
C LEU A 132 1.94 -10.27 -0.51
N VAL A 133 1.60 -9.10 0.04
CA VAL A 133 1.18 -7.93 -0.75
C VAL A 133 2.32 -7.42 -1.64
N GLN A 134 3.56 -7.42 -1.16
CA GLN A 134 4.74 -7.14 -1.98
C GLN A 134 4.90 -8.13 -3.14
N GLN A 135 4.72 -9.44 -2.89
CA GLN A 135 4.78 -10.46 -3.94
C GLN A 135 3.67 -10.27 -4.99
N ILE A 136 2.47 -9.89 -4.56
CA ILE A 136 1.35 -9.56 -5.47
C ILE A 136 1.71 -8.35 -6.33
N GLY A 137 2.29 -7.30 -5.73
CA GLY A 137 2.80 -6.15 -6.48
C GLY A 137 3.82 -6.56 -7.54
N ARG A 138 4.74 -7.47 -7.22
CA ARG A 138 5.74 -8.00 -8.17
C ARG A 138 5.08 -8.77 -9.32
N ALA A 139 4.16 -9.69 -9.02
CA ALA A 139 3.44 -10.44 -10.03
C ALA A 139 2.59 -9.53 -10.95
N THR A 140 1.96 -8.50 -10.35
CA THR A 140 1.24 -7.47 -11.11
C THR A 140 2.17 -6.71 -12.05
N ALA A 141 3.35 -6.29 -11.58
CA ALA A 141 4.33 -5.60 -12.41
C ALA A 141 4.82 -6.46 -13.58
N GLU A 142 5.04 -7.76 -13.36
CA GLU A 142 5.41 -8.70 -14.43
C GLU A 142 4.32 -8.83 -15.49
N GLU A 143 3.06 -8.92 -15.10
CA GLU A 143 1.94 -9.01 -16.05
C GLU A 143 1.65 -7.68 -16.77
N VAL A 144 1.85 -6.54 -16.09
CA VAL A 144 1.74 -5.20 -16.70
C VAL A 144 2.84 -4.99 -17.73
N THR A 145 4.10 -5.29 -17.38
CA THR A 145 5.24 -5.26 -18.33
C THR A 145 5.03 -6.23 -19.48
N GLY A 146 4.49 -7.44 -19.20
CA GLY A 146 4.17 -8.42 -20.23
C GLY A 146 3.14 -7.95 -21.26
N ALA A 147 2.32 -6.96 -20.91
CA ALA A 147 1.44 -6.24 -21.82
C ALA A 147 2.11 -4.98 -22.43
N GLY A 148 3.38 -4.71 -22.11
CA GLY A 148 4.16 -3.60 -22.65
C GLY A 148 3.93 -2.25 -21.97
N LEU A 149 3.40 -2.23 -20.75
CA LEU A 149 3.03 -1.01 -20.04
C LEU A 149 3.99 -0.73 -18.89
N ASP A 150 4.09 0.54 -18.49
CA ASP A 150 5.13 1.02 -17.59
C ASP A 150 4.63 1.80 -16.36
N TRP A 151 3.30 2.03 -16.26
CA TRP A 151 2.73 2.81 -15.17
C TRP A 151 1.35 2.28 -14.75
N THR A 152 1.12 2.14 -13.44
CA THR A 152 -0.21 1.79 -12.89
C THR A 152 -0.71 2.82 -11.88
N PHE A 153 -2.03 3.09 -11.90
CA PHE A 153 -2.73 3.92 -10.91
C PHE A 153 -3.11 3.07 -9.68
N ALA A 154 -2.11 2.45 -9.06
CA ALA A 154 -2.21 1.65 -7.84
C ALA A 154 -0.94 1.81 -7.00
N PRO A 155 -1.05 1.66 -5.67
CA PRO A 155 -2.19 1.23 -4.86
C PRO A 155 -3.14 2.36 -4.43
N CYS A 156 -4.44 2.01 -4.16
CA CYS A 156 -5.28 2.84 -3.29
C CYS A 156 -4.82 2.67 -1.85
N LEU A 157 -4.35 3.77 -1.26
CA LEU A 157 -3.95 3.86 0.15
C LEU A 157 -5.04 4.50 1.01
N CYS A 158 -6.27 4.35 0.57
CA CYS A 158 -7.46 4.88 1.20
C CYS A 158 -7.71 4.19 2.55
N VAL A 159 -8.22 4.95 3.52
CA VAL A 159 -8.67 4.43 4.82
C VAL A 159 -10.20 4.54 4.86
N ALA A 160 -10.90 3.41 4.71
CA ALA A 160 -12.35 3.39 4.66
C ALA A 160 -12.95 3.62 6.05
N ARG A 161 -13.66 4.74 6.23
CA ARG A 161 -14.27 5.12 7.50
C ARG A 161 -15.78 4.95 7.52
N ASN A 162 -16.39 4.62 6.36
CA ASN A 162 -17.82 4.40 6.23
C ASN A 162 -18.08 3.38 5.12
N ASP A 163 -18.61 2.21 5.45
CA ASP A 163 -18.82 1.10 4.50
C ASP A 163 -19.91 1.39 3.45
N ARG A 164 -20.63 2.51 3.55
CA ARG A 164 -21.54 2.99 2.50
C ARG A 164 -20.79 3.42 1.23
N TRP A 165 -19.50 3.74 1.36
CA TRP A 165 -18.67 4.19 0.27
C TRP A 165 -18.46 3.09 -0.77
N GLY A 166 -18.70 3.41 -2.05
CA GLY A 166 -18.64 2.45 -3.15
C GLY A 166 -17.26 1.87 -3.45
N ARG A 167 -16.19 2.47 -2.89
CA ARG A 167 -14.81 2.03 -3.08
C ARG A 167 -14.22 1.39 -1.81
N THR A 168 -15.03 1.01 -0.83
CA THR A 168 -14.57 0.38 0.41
C THR A 168 -13.64 -0.81 0.12
N TYR A 169 -13.94 -1.62 -0.90
CA TYR A 169 -13.13 -2.78 -1.27
C TYR A 169 -11.74 -2.44 -1.84
N GLU A 170 -11.55 -1.21 -2.34
CA GLU A 170 -10.25 -0.74 -2.81
C GLU A 170 -9.33 -0.34 -1.66
N SER A 171 -9.86 -0.14 -0.44
CA SER A 171 -9.08 0.13 0.76
C SER A 171 -8.61 -1.16 1.43
N PHE A 172 -7.47 -1.09 2.13
CA PHE A 172 -6.99 -2.19 2.98
C PHE A 172 -7.75 -2.31 4.30
N GLY A 173 -8.66 -1.39 4.61
CA GLY A 173 -9.50 -1.39 5.82
C GLY A 173 -9.68 -0.01 6.45
N GLU A 174 -10.21 -0.02 7.69
CA GLU A 174 -10.59 1.19 8.40
C GLU A 174 -9.46 1.85 9.22
N LYS A 175 -8.32 1.15 9.39
CA LYS A 175 -7.20 1.61 10.19
C LYS A 175 -6.02 2.03 9.32
N PRO A 176 -5.41 3.21 9.58
CA PRO A 176 -4.25 3.67 8.84
C PRO A 176 -3.06 2.70 8.94
N GLU A 177 -2.90 1.99 10.07
CA GLU A 177 -1.80 1.06 10.29
C GLU A 177 -1.80 -0.10 9.29
N ILE A 178 -2.99 -0.58 8.86
CA ILE A 178 -3.07 -1.63 7.84
C ILE A 178 -2.62 -1.07 6.50
N ALA A 179 -3.21 0.03 6.06
CA ALA A 179 -2.87 0.64 4.77
C ALA A 179 -1.39 1.01 4.72
N THR A 180 -0.82 1.52 5.84
CA THR A 180 0.61 1.81 6.00
C THR A 180 1.46 0.55 5.85
N ALA A 181 1.11 -0.54 6.52
CA ALA A 181 1.87 -1.78 6.41
C ALA A 181 1.84 -2.37 4.99
N MET A 182 0.74 -2.18 4.26
CA MET A 182 0.57 -2.70 2.90
C MET A 182 1.22 -1.84 1.81
N THR A 183 1.87 -0.72 2.15
CA THR A 183 2.65 0.08 1.19
C THR A 183 3.82 -0.68 0.56
N THR A 184 4.19 -1.83 1.10
CA THR A 184 5.13 -2.78 0.49
C THR A 184 4.76 -3.19 -0.94
N ILE A 185 3.50 -3.01 -1.35
CA ILE A 185 3.09 -3.20 -2.76
C ILE A 185 3.85 -2.28 -3.71
N VAL A 186 4.25 -1.09 -3.26
CA VAL A 186 5.09 -0.15 -4.03
C VAL A 186 6.43 -0.78 -4.36
N ASP A 187 7.08 -1.43 -3.38
CA ASP A 187 8.34 -2.14 -3.61
C ASP A 187 8.15 -3.31 -4.58
N GLY A 188 7.00 -3.99 -4.50
CA GLY A 188 6.64 -5.05 -5.44
C GLY A 188 6.51 -4.53 -6.87
N LEU A 189 5.78 -3.43 -7.07
CA LEU A 189 5.56 -2.81 -8.37
C LEU A 189 6.83 -2.20 -8.96
N GLN A 190 7.55 -1.40 -8.19
CA GLN A 190 8.70 -0.63 -8.67
C GLN A 190 10.03 -1.40 -8.59
N GLY A 191 10.08 -2.49 -7.82
CA GLY A 191 11.34 -3.19 -7.56
C GLY A 191 12.34 -2.32 -6.78
N SER A 192 13.60 -2.72 -6.78
CA SER A 192 14.67 -1.95 -6.12
C SER A 192 15.12 -0.72 -6.92
N ARG A 193 14.80 -0.66 -8.21
CA ARG A 193 15.08 0.43 -9.16
C ARG A 193 14.04 0.41 -10.27
N LEU A 194 13.63 1.59 -10.72
CA LEU A 194 12.60 1.73 -11.78
C LEU A 194 13.08 1.25 -13.16
N ASP A 195 14.39 1.29 -13.47
CA ASP A 195 14.96 0.73 -14.70
C ASP A 195 15.23 -0.79 -14.61
N GLY A 196 14.80 -1.39 -13.50
CA GLY A 196 14.95 -2.82 -13.26
C GLY A 196 14.04 -3.69 -14.15
N PRO A 197 14.24 -5.01 -14.13
CA PRO A 197 13.40 -5.93 -14.89
C PRO A 197 11.95 -5.88 -14.40
N ALA A 198 10.99 -5.73 -15.32
CA ALA A 198 9.56 -5.65 -15.05
C ALA A 198 9.20 -4.66 -13.93
N SER A 199 9.88 -3.53 -13.85
CA SER A 199 9.51 -2.44 -12.93
C SER A 199 8.42 -1.58 -13.55
N VAL A 200 7.40 -1.28 -12.75
CA VAL A 200 6.23 -0.48 -13.15
C VAL A 200 6.09 0.67 -12.17
N LEU A 201 5.94 1.88 -12.67
CA LEU A 201 5.73 3.06 -11.83
C LEU A 201 4.44 2.91 -11.05
N ALA A 202 4.49 3.06 -9.73
CA ALA A 202 3.34 3.01 -8.84
C ALA A 202 2.74 4.40 -8.62
N THR A 203 1.44 4.45 -8.32
CA THR A 203 0.74 5.67 -7.93
C THR A 203 0.04 5.45 -6.60
N ALA A 204 0.44 6.16 -5.57
CA ALA A 204 -0.32 6.22 -4.33
C ALA A 204 -1.57 7.08 -4.53
N LYS A 205 -2.77 6.51 -4.30
CA LYS A 205 -4.05 7.18 -4.53
C LYS A 205 -5.06 6.91 -3.42
N HIS A 206 -6.10 7.73 -3.20
CA HIS A 206 -6.22 9.09 -3.71
C HIS A 206 -5.90 10.07 -2.59
N TYR A 207 -4.94 10.93 -2.81
CA TYR A 207 -4.44 11.87 -1.82
C TYR A 207 -5.39 13.09 -1.72
N ILE A 208 -6.05 13.36 -0.61
CA ILE A 208 -6.05 12.74 0.70
C ILE A 208 -7.48 12.77 1.29
N GLY A 209 -7.79 11.79 2.16
CA GLY A 209 -9.10 11.75 2.83
C GLY A 209 -10.20 11.01 2.07
N ASP A 210 -9.85 10.37 0.95
CA ASP A 210 -10.70 9.45 0.20
C ASP A 210 -11.23 8.36 1.12
N GLY A 211 -12.34 7.83 1.15
CA GLY A 211 -12.87 6.87 2.14
C GLY A 211 -13.29 7.48 3.48
N GLY A 212 -12.96 8.74 3.76
CA GLY A 212 -13.38 9.53 4.93
C GLY A 212 -14.51 10.51 4.65
N THR A 213 -15.15 10.44 3.49
CA THR A 213 -16.19 11.37 3.07
C THR A 213 -17.47 11.21 3.88
N THR A 214 -18.14 12.33 4.16
CA THR A 214 -19.39 12.36 4.92
C THR A 214 -20.45 11.50 4.23
N GLY A 215 -21.08 10.62 5.01
CA GLY A 215 -22.10 9.70 4.51
C GLY A 215 -21.57 8.56 3.64
N GLY A 216 -20.26 8.44 3.44
CA GLY A 216 -19.65 7.46 2.53
C GLY A 216 -20.01 7.73 1.07
N THR A 217 -20.16 9.00 0.71
CA THR A 217 -20.43 9.41 -0.67
C THR A 217 -19.14 9.50 -1.44
N ASP A 218 -19.03 8.77 -2.54
CA ASP A 218 -17.88 8.84 -3.42
C ASP A 218 -17.69 10.26 -3.98
N GLN A 219 -16.42 10.72 -4.09
CA GLN A 219 -16.06 12.10 -4.47
C GLN A 219 -16.66 13.20 -3.57
N GLY A 220 -17.14 12.83 -2.38
CA GLY A 220 -17.80 13.71 -1.43
C GLY A 220 -16.85 14.65 -0.68
N ASN A 221 -17.34 15.17 0.46
CA ASN A 221 -16.60 16.09 1.31
C ASN A 221 -16.09 15.39 2.57
N THR A 222 -14.80 15.38 2.80
CA THR A 222 -14.16 14.89 4.02
C THR A 222 -14.15 16.04 5.03
N GLN A 223 -14.96 15.90 6.07
CA GLN A 223 -15.16 16.90 7.12
C GLN A 223 -14.45 16.46 8.39
N LEU A 224 -13.19 16.85 8.54
CA LEU A 224 -12.31 16.51 9.65
C LEU A 224 -11.51 17.74 10.05
N THR A 225 -11.02 17.76 11.28
CA THR A 225 -9.91 18.66 11.62
C THR A 225 -8.65 18.24 10.87
N GLU A 226 -7.72 19.15 10.66
CA GLU A 226 -6.43 18.81 10.04
C GLU A 226 -5.67 17.74 10.86
N ALA A 227 -5.76 17.81 12.19
CA ALA A 227 -5.14 16.81 13.07
C ALA A 227 -5.72 15.40 12.82
N GLU A 228 -7.03 15.27 12.64
CA GLU A 228 -7.68 14.01 12.31
C GLU A 228 -7.33 13.53 10.89
N LEU A 229 -7.33 14.42 9.90
CA LEU A 229 -6.89 14.11 8.54
C LEU A 229 -5.46 13.54 8.55
N ARG A 230 -4.55 14.19 9.27
CA ARG A 230 -3.17 13.78 9.43
C ARG A 230 -3.02 12.47 10.21
N ALA A 231 -3.83 12.25 11.23
CA ALA A 231 -3.77 11.02 12.03
C ALA A 231 -4.31 9.79 11.29
N ILE A 232 -5.34 9.96 10.46
CA ILE A 232 -6.07 8.85 9.82
C ILE A 232 -5.60 8.63 8.38
N HIS A 233 -5.51 9.68 7.59
CA HIS A 233 -5.35 9.54 6.14
C HIS A 233 -3.94 9.82 5.62
N LEU A 234 -3.08 10.53 6.38
CA LEU A 234 -1.73 10.86 5.93
C LEU A 234 -0.70 9.72 6.09
N PRO A 235 -0.74 8.87 7.15
CA PRO A 235 0.32 7.89 7.39
C PRO A 235 0.58 6.92 6.22
N PRO A 236 -0.41 6.37 5.50
CA PRO A 236 -0.15 5.51 4.36
C PRO A 236 0.57 6.21 3.21
N PHE A 237 0.31 7.50 3.00
CA PHE A 237 1.00 8.30 1.97
C PHE A 237 2.43 8.65 2.39
N ALA A 238 2.65 8.96 3.67
CA ALA A 238 3.99 9.17 4.21
C ALA A 238 4.85 7.91 4.01
N ALA A 239 4.32 6.74 4.35
CA ALA A 239 5.00 5.46 4.11
C ALA A 239 5.25 5.21 2.62
N ALA A 240 4.28 5.50 1.73
CA ALA A 240 4.49 5.36 0.29
C ALA A 240 5.62 6.26 -0.23
N VAL A 241 5.76 7.48 0.31
CA VAL A 241 6.88 8.38 -0.01
C VAL A 241 8.20 7.79 0.48
N GLU A 242 8.24 7.19 1.68
CA GLU A 242 9.42 6.48 2.21
C GLU A 242 9.78 5.27 1.35
N HIS A 243 8.81 4.54 0.80
CA HIS A 243 9.00 3.47 -0.19
C HIS A 243 9.34 3.99 -1.60
N GLY A 244 9.50 5.30 -1.78
CA GLY A 244 9.92 5.90 -3.03
C GLY A 244 8.87 5.84 -4.15
N VAL A 245 7.58 5.89 -3.82
CA VAL A 245 6.51 5.91 -4.83
C VAL A 245 6.74 6.97 -5.89
N GLY A 246 6.59 6.61 -7.17
CA GLY A 246 6.97 7.48 -8.28
C GLY A 246 5.95 8.55 -8.62
N SER A 247 4.66 8.31 -8.32
CA SER A 247 3.59 9.30 -8.53
C SER A 247 2.55 9.26 -7.41
N VAL A 248 1.85 10.36 -7.22
CA VAL A 248 0.71 10.49 -6.29
C VAL A 248 -0.46 11.09 -7.07
N MET A 249 -1.62 10.44 -6.97
CA MET A 249 -2.87 10.93 -7.58
C MET A 249 -3.74 11.61 -6.54
N ILE A 250 -4.21 12.82 -6.86
CA ILE A 250 -5.05 13.61 -5.96
C ILE A 250 -6.48 13.06 -5.96
N SER A 251 -7.14 13.08 -4.81
CA SER A 251 -8.53 12.64 -4.66
C SER A 251 -9.53 13.65 -5.26
N TYR A 252 -10.61 13.15 -5.83
CA TYR A 252 -11.77 13.96 -6.21
C TYR A 252 -12.46 14.65 -5.02
N SER A 253 -12.25 14.14 -3.81
CA SER A 253 -12.92 14.62 -2.61
C SER A 253 -12.63 16.09 -2.35
N SER A 254 -13.50 16.71 -1.57
CA SER A 254 -13.21 17.99 -0.94
C SER A 254 -12.70 17.77 0.49
N PHE A 255 -11.84 18.62 0.97
CA PHE A 255 -11.50 18.73 2.39
C PHE A 255 -12.13 20.02 2.95
N ASN A 256 -13.09 19.84 3.87
CA ASN A 256 -13.85 20.94 4.47
C ASN A 256 -14.43 21.93 3.44
N GLY A 257 -14.91 21.38 2.32
CA GLY A 257 -15.55 22.15 1.25
C GLY A 257 -14.62 22.60 0.11
N ALA A 258 -13.29 22.55 0.29
CA ALA A 258 -12.33 22.88 -0.76
C ALA A 258 -11.95 21.65 -1.56
N LYS A 259 -12.09 21.68 -2.89
CA LYS A 259 -11.67 20.59 -3.79
C LYS A 259 -10.15 20.38 -3.74
N LEU A 260 -9.72 19.14 -3.57
CA LEU A 260 -8.31 18.82 -3.33
C LEU A 260 -7.40 19.11 -4.51
N HIS A 261 -7.88 19.04 -5.74
CA HIS A 261 -7.11 19.38 -6.95
C HIS A 261 -6.69 20.87 -7.03
N GLY A 262 -7.30 21.74 -6.23
CA GLY A 262 -6.90 23.15 -6.09
C GLY A 262 -6.30 23.47 -4.71
N HIS A 263 -5.98 22.47 -3.89
CA HIS A 263 -5.57 22.67 -2.50
C HIS A 263 -4.05 22.78 -2.35
N GLU A 264 -3.49 23.98 -2.62
CA GLU A 264 -2.05 24.25 -2.65
C GLU A 264 -1.35 23.76 -1.38
N TYR A 265 -1.87 24.10 -0.18
CA TYR A 265 -1.26 23.70 1.09
C TYR A 265 -1.06 22.17 1.21
N LEU A 266 -2.08 21.36 0.92
CA LEU A 266 -1.94 19.90 1.04
C LEU A 266 -1.03 19.31 -0.04
N ILE A 267 -1.04 19.85 -1.26
CA ILE A 267 -0.22 19.34 -2.37
C ILE A 267 1.22 19.85 -2.27
N THR A 268 1.40 21.14 -2.10
CA THR A 268 2.73 21.76 -2.19
C THR A 268 3.44 21.75 -0.85
N ASP A 269 2.79 22.24 0.21
CA ASP A 269 3.48 22.39 1.50
C ASP A 269 3.57 21.03 2.23
N VAL A 270 2.46 20.28 2.29
CA VAL A 270 2.45 19.00 3.01
C VAL A 270 3.11 17.88 2.18
N LEU A 271 2.55 17.53 1.01
CA LEU A 271 3.04 16.37 0.25
C LEU A 271 4.47 16.61 -0.30
N LYS A 272 4.68 17.72 -1.04
CA LYS A 272 5.99 17.98 -1.66
C LYS A 272 7.01 18.52 -0.67
N GLY A 273 6.58 19.38 0.26
CA GLY A 273 7.45 20.05 1.23
C GLY A 273 7.72 19.20 2.47
N GLU A 274 6.69 18.95 3.29
CA GLU A 274 6.83 18.29 4.59
C GLU A 274 7.20 16.79 4.43
N LEU A 275 6.47 16.04 3.57
CA LEU A 275 6.79 14.64 3.31
C LEU A 275 7.98 14.44 2.36
N GLY A 276 8.45 15.49 1.70
CA GLY A 276 9.59 15.42 0.81
C GLY A 276 9.35 14.62 -0.47
N PHE A 277 8.12 14.55 -0.97
CA PHE A 277 7.78 13.79 -2.18
C PHE A 277 8.52 14.32 -3.41
N THR A 278 9.35 13.50 -4.03
CA THR A 278 10.20 13.85 -5.18
C THR A 278 9.62 13.41 -6.53
N GLY A 279 8.61 12.53 -6.54
CA GLY A 279 7.89 12.13 -7.75
C GLY A 279 7.01 13.24 -8.31
N PHE A 280 6.15 12.92 -9.26
CA PHE A 280 5.19 13.88 -9.82
C PHE A 280 3.77 13.63 -9.31
N VAL A 281 3.01 14.71 -9.19
CA VAL A 281 1.60 14.69 -8.79
C VAL A 281 0.74 14.69 -10.04
N VAL A 282 -0.16 13.69 -10.15
CA VAL A 282 -1.12 13.58 -11.25
C VAL A 282 -2.53 13.87 -10.75
N SER A 283 -3.36 14.51 -11.57
CA SER A 283 -4.80 14.65 -11.28
C SER A 283 -5.52 13.32 -11.51
N ASP A 284 -6.73 13.19 -11.00
CA ASP A 284 -7.64 12.12 -11.36
C ASP A 284 -8.40 12.46 -12.68
N TRP A 285 -9.20 11.52 -13.18
CA TRP A 285 -9.92 11.59 -14.47
C TRP A 285 -10.84 12.82 -14.55
N ALA A 286 -10.51 13.77 -15.43
CA ALA A 286 -11.25 15.03 -15.63
C ALA A 286 -11.50 15.81 -14.31
N ALA A 287 -10.64 15.64 -13.29
CA ALA A 287 -10.95 16.13 -11.94
C ALA A 287 -10.83 17.65 -11.79
N ILE A 288 -10.06 18.31 -12.65
CA ILE A 288 -10.00 19.78 -12.65
C ILE A 288 -11.32 20.43 -13.04
N ASP A 289 -12.19 19.69 -13.77
CA ASP A 289 -13.55 20.12 -14.16
C ASP A 289 -14.49 20.31 -12.96
N GLN A 290 -14.09 19.84 -11.78
CA GLN A 290 -14.89 19.89 -10.56
C GLN A 290 -14.51 21.04 -9.62
N LEU A 291 -13.53 21.87 -9.96
CA LEU A 291 -13.00 22.86 -9.04
C LEU A 291 -14.02 23.96 -8.70
N ASP A 292 -14.79 24.40 -9.68
CA ASP A 292 -15.85 25.40 -9.48
C ASP A 292 -17.27 24.78 -9.35
N GLY A 293 -17.37 23.45 -9.43
CA GLY A 293 -18.64 22.73 -9.37
C GLY A 293 -19.49 22.82 -10.63
N GLN A 294 -18.98 23.37 -11.72
CA GLN A 294 -19.62 23.41 -13.03
C GLN A 294 -19.09 22.29 -13.92
N ARG A 295 -19.77 22.01 -15.01
CA ARG A 295 -19.36 20.98 -15.97
C ARG A 295 -18.35 21.54 -16.97
N GLY A 296 -17.27 20.82 -17.23
CA GLY A 296 -16.17 21.25 -18.07
C GLY A 296 -15.20 22.15 -17.31
N PHE A 297 -14.02 22.38 -17.86
CA PHE A 297 -13.02 23.21 -17.20
C PHE A 297 -12.78 24.52 -17.92
N THR A 298 -12.36 25.52 -17.17
CA THR A 298 -11.99 26.85 -17.60
C THR A 298 -10.48 27.08 -17.51
N GLN A 299 -9.96 28.14 -18.14
CA GLN A 299 -8.57 28.51 -17.95
C GLN A 299 -8.25 28.84 -16.48
N ALA A 300 -9.19 29.38 -15.71
CA ALA A 300 -9.01 29.70 -14.30
C ALA A 300 -8.79 28.44 -13.46
N GLU A 301 -9.50 27.37 -13.74
CA GLU A 301 -9.32 26.08 -13.08
C GLU A 301 -7.98 25.43 -13.42
N VAL A 302 -7.54 25.54 -14.69
CA VAL A 302 -6.20 25.11 -15.09
C VAL A 302 -5.13 25.88 -14.30
N VAL A 303 -5.28 27.21 -14.17
CA VAL A 303 -4.36 28.05 -13.39
C VAL A 303 -4.35 27.62 -11.91
N THR A 304 -5.53 27.42 -11.32
CA THR A 304 -5.68 27.00 -9.92
C THR A 304 -5.00 25.66 -9.68
N ALA A 305 -5.31 24.64 -10.50
CA ALA A 305 -4.80 23.29 -10.36
C ALA A 305 -3.26 23.22 -10.50
N VAL A 306 -2.71 23.87 -11.54
CA VAL A 306 -1.27 23.85 -11.78
C VAL A 306 -0.51 24.62 -10.71
N ASN A 307 -1.01 25.80 -10.29
CA ASN A 307 -0.38 26.56 -9.23
C ASN A 307 -0.48 25.87 -7.85
N ALA A 308 -1.56 25.09 -7.61
CA ALA A 308 -1.67 24.27 -6.40
C ALA A 308 -0.60 23.16 -6.31
N GLY A 309 0.06 22.85 -7.42
CA GLY A 309 1.17 21.90 -7.41
C GLY A 309 0.96 20.63 -8.26
N LEU A 310 -0.13 20.55 -9.05
CA LEU A 310 -0.30 19.43 -9.98
C LEU A 310 0.77 19.49 -11.10
N ASP A 311 1.39 18.35 -11.38
CA ASP A 311 2.48 18.25 -12.36
C ASP A 311 2.00 17.68 -13.70
N MET A 312 1.14 16.66 -13.66
CA MET A 312 0.53 16.07 -14.86
C MET A 312 -1.00 16.11 -14.71
N ILE A 313 -1.67 16.61 -15.74
CA ILE A 313 -3.12 16.80 -15.71
C ILE A 313 -3.79 15.76 -16.60
N MET A 314 -4.63 14.92 -16.00
CA MET A 314 -5.44 13.93 -16.69
C MET A 314 -6.71 14.58 -17.24
N VAL A 315 -6.67 14.96 -18.52
CA VAL A 315 -7.80 15.49 -19.27
C VAL A 315 -8.15 14.52 -20.38
N PRO A 316 -9.06 13.58 -20.14
CA PRO A 316 -9.26 12.43 -21.03
C PRO A 316 -9.74 12.80 -22.41
N THR A 317 -10.64 13.78 -22.53
CA THR A 317 -11.35 14.10 -23.78
C THR A 317 -10.96 15.47 -24.36
N ASP A 318 -11.06 16.54 -23.57
CA ASP A 318 -10.84 17.92 -24.04
C ASP A 318 -9.39 18.40 -23.86
N TRP A 319 -8.44 17.48 -23.88
CA TRP A 319 -7.03 17.75 -23.61
C TRP A 319 -6.41 18.79 -24.58
N LYS A 320 -6.92 18.91 -25.83
CA LYS A 320 -6.45 19.95 -26.77
C LYS A 320 -6.82 21.35 -26.28
N THR A 321 -7.99 21.52 -25.71
CA THR A 321 -8.41 22.77 -25.05
C THR A 321 -7.55 23.06 -23.83
N PHE A 322 -7.26 22.03 -23.00
CA PHE A 322 -6.35 22.16 -21.87
C PHE A 322 -4.96 22.67 -22.31
N VAL A 323 -4.35 22.07 -23.33
CA VAL A 323 -3.07 22.52 -23.90
C VAL A 323 -3.12 24.00 -24.29
N GLY A 324 -4.24 24.44 -24.91
CA GLY A 324 -4.46 25.83 -25.29
C GLY A 324 -4.51 26.76 -24.08
N TYR A 325 -5.28 26.39 -23.05
CA TYR A 325 -5.44 27.17 -21.82
C TYR A 325 -4.15 27.25 -21.01
N LEU A 326 -3.46 26.13 -20.83
CA LEU A 326 -2.19 26.09 -20.09
C LEU A 326 -1.14 26.98 -20.76
N ARG A 327 -1.00 26.90 -22.10
CA ARG A 327 -0.10 27.77 -22.86
C ARG A 327 -0.44 29.25 -22.67
N ALA A 328 -1.71 29.60 -22.84
CA ALA A 328 -2.18 30.98 -22.72
C ALA A 328 -1.95 31.52 -21.29
N ALA A 329 -2.21 30.72 -20.26
CA ALA A 329 -1.99 31.10 -18.86
C ALA A 329 -0.52 31.37 -18.55
N VAL A 330 0.39 30.54 -19.08
CA VAL A 330 1.85 30.78 -18.94
C VAL A 330 2.28 32.04 -19.67
N GLN A 331 1.83 32.24 -20.91
CA GLN A 331 2.15 33.44 -21.68
C GLN A 331 1.60 34.73 -21.04
N ALA A 332 0.48 34.63 -20.35
CA ALA A 332 -0.12 35.75 -19.60
C ALA A 332 0.53 35.96 -18.22
N GLY A 333 1.52 35.12 -17.82
CA GLY A 333 2.16 35.18 -16.52
C GLY A 333 1.29 34.74 -15.33
N GLN A 334 0.14 34.10 -15.59
CA GLN A 334 -0.75 33.57 -14.56
C GLN A 334 -0.18 32.29 -13.90
N ILE A 335 0.63 31.55 -14.64
CA ILE A 335 1.42 30.40 -14.14
C ILE A 335 2.89 30.75 -14.41
N PRO A 336 3.74 30.83 -13.37
CA PRO A 336 5.14 31.14 -13.56
C PRO A 336 5.89 30.00 -14.23
N MET A 337 6.86 30.32 -15.09
CA MET A 337 7.66 29.31 -15.79
C MET A 337 8.38 28.36 -14.83
N THR A 338 8.77 28.85 -13.64
CA THR A 338 9.39 28.02 -12.60
C THR A 338 8.48 26.88 -12.13
N ARG A 339 7.14 27.08 -12.09
CA ARG A 339 6.17 26.05 -11.77
C ARG A 339 6.10 24.99 -12.89
N ILE A 340 6.11 25.45 -14.14
CA ILE A 340 6.13 24.59 -15.34
C ILE A 340 7.42 23.78 -15.40
N ASP A 341 8.56 24.40 -15.07
CA ASP A 341 9.86 23.73 -15.03
C ASP A 341 9.95 22.70 -13.91
N ASP A 342 9.37 22.98 -12.73
CA ASP A 342 9.31 21.99 -11.66
C ASP A 342 8.46 20.78 -12.04
N ALA A 343 7.28 20.97 -12.66
CA ALA A 343 6.44 19.88 -13.13
C ALA A 343 7.18 18.99 -14.14
N ASN A 344 7.77 19.62 -15.14
CA ASN A 344 8.52 18.89 -16.17
C ASN A 344 9.75 18.19 -15.61
N ARG A 345 10.48 18.83 -14.70
CA ARG A 345 11.62 18.21 -14.02
C ARG A 345 11.21 16.91 -13.30
N ARG A 346 10.09 16.91 -12.58
CA ARG A 346 9.56 15.74 -11.88
C ARG A 346 9.17 14.63 -12.85
N ILE A 347 8.39 14.95 -13.88
CA ILE A 347 7.96 14.00 -14.91
C ILE A 347 9.16 13.40 -15.65
N LEU A 348 10.08 14.23 -16.12
CA LEU A 348 11.27 13.79 -16.85
C LEU A 348 12.18 12.92 -15.97
N THR A 349 12.32 13.26 -14.68
CA THR A 349 13.09 12.43 -13.76
C THR A 349 12.57 10.99 -13.75
N LYS A 350 11.25 10.79 -13.63
CA LYS A 350 10.66 9.45 -13.63
C LYS A 350 10.80 8.74 -14.99
N LYS A 351 10.68 9.45 -16.10
CA LYS A 351 10.93 8.88 -17.43
C LYS A 351 12.37 8.39 -17.60
N PHE A 352 13.35 9.13 -17.09
CA PHE A 352 14.75 8.69 -17.10
C PHE A 352 15.00 7.54 -16.12
N GLU A 353 14.43 7.60 -14.93
CA GLU A 353 14.56 6.53 -13.92
C GLU A 353 13.91 5.22 -14.36
N LEU A 354 12.85 5.26 -15.18
CA LEU A 354 12.24 4.09 -15.84
C LEU A 354 13.07 3.55 -17.01
N GLY A 355 14.10 4.27 -17.45
CA GLY A 355 14.92 3.89 -18.60
C GLY A 355 14.19 4.02 -19.94
N LEU A 356 13.12 4.83 -20.03
CA LEU A 356 12.31 4.96 -21.25
C LEU A 356 13.08 5.57 -22.43
N PHE A 357 14.12 6.37 -22.16
CA PHE A 357 14.99 6.92 -23.22
C PHE A 357 15.89 5.87 -23.85
N GLU A 358 16.27 4.84 -23.09
CA GLU A 358 17.10 3.72 -23.52
C GLU A 358 16.24 2.58 -24.10
N LYS A 359 15.06 2.36 -23.54
CA LYS A 359 14.14 1.27 -23.88
C LYS A 359 12.72 1.79 -24.05
N PRO A 360 12.43 2.58 -25.08
CA PRO A 360 11.14 3.23 -25.24
C PRO A 360 10.01 2.28 -25.65
N TYR A 361 10.32 1.11 -26.18
CA TYR A 361 9.33 0.16 -26.68
C TYR A 361 9.00 -0.93 -25.67
N ALA A 362 7.84 -1.55 -25.84
CA ALA A 362 7.29 -2.60 -25.00
C ALA A 362 8.27 -3.76 -24.79
N ASP A 363 8.51 -4.12 -23.53
CA ASP A 363 9.25 -5.34 -23.18
C ASP A 363 8.29 -6.54 -23.22
N ARG A 364 8.37 -7.33 -24.30
CA ARG A 364 7.50 -8.49 -24.52
C ARG A 364 8.04 -9.77 -23.88
N SER A 365 9.18 -9.73 -23.22
CA SER A 365 9.81 -10.92 -22.60
C SER A 365 8.97 -11.49 -21.45
N TYR A 366 8.14 -10.67 -20.83
CA TYR A 366 7.22 -11.05 -19.75
C TYR A 366 5.83 -11.48 -20.23
N ALA A 367 5.53 -11.53 -21.52
CA ALA A 367 4.20 -11.91 -22.03
C ALA A 367 3.75 -13.31 -21.56
N THR A 368 4.69 -14.22 -21.29
CA THR A 368 4.42 -15.56 -20.79
C THR A 368 4.13 -15.64 -19.29
N THR A 369 4.35 -14.56 -18.53
CA THR A 369 4.03 -14.52 -17.10
C THR A 369 2.54 -14.23 -16.87
N ILE A 370 1.86 -13.66 -17.86
CA ILE A 370 0.43 -13.29 -17.78
C ILE A 370 -0.39 -14.57 -17.54
N GLY A 371 -1.09 -14.60 -16.39
CA GLY A 371 -1.89 -15.75 -15.95
C GLY A 371 -1.09 -17.01 -15.68
N SER A 372 0.21 -16.90 -15.42
CA SER A 372 1.08 -18.07 -15.18
C SER A 372 0.63 -18.90 -13.99
N ALA A 373 1.00 -20.18 -13.97
CA ALA A 373 0.69 -21.07 -12.86
C ALA A 373 1.27 -20.57 -11.53
N ALA A 374 2.43 -19.90 -11.56
CA ALA A 374 3.05 -19.29 -10.37
C ALA A 374 2.18 -18.14 -9.82
N HIS A 375 1.72 -17.23 -10.67
CA HIS A 375 0.86 -16.12 -10.27
C HIS A 375 -0.50 -16.60 -9.77
N ARG A 376 -1.12 -17.57 -10.43
CA ARG A 376 -2.37 -18.20 -9.98
C ARG A 376 -2.21 -18.93 -8.63
N THR A 377 -1.07 -19.56 -8.40
CA THR A 377 -0.75 -20.16 -7.09
C THR A 377 -0.64 -19.08 -6.01
N LEU A 378 0.01 -17.96 -6.29
CA LEU A 378 0.09 -16.82 -5.39
C LEU A 378 -1.30 -16.22 -5.12
N ALA A 379 -2.14 -16.08 -6.15
CA ALA A 379 -3.52 -15.61 -6.01
C ALA A 379 -4.35 -16.57 -5.13
N ARG A 380 -4.26 -17.88 -5.34
CA ARG A 380 -4.92 -18.88 -4.47
C ARG A 380 -4.42 -18.78 -3.02
N GLN A 381 -3.12 -18.53 -2.81
CA GLN A 381 -2.57 -18.29 -1.47
C GLN A 381 -3.20 -17.04 -0.86
N ALA A 382 -3.28 -15.93 -1.59
CA ALA A 382 -3.90 -14.70 -1.12
C ALA A 382 -5.39 -14.90 -0.79
N VAL A 383 -6.11 -15.63 -1.62
CA VAL A 383 -7.53 -15.96 -1.36
C VAL A 383 -7.69 -16.70 -0.04
N ARG A 384 -6.97 -17.82 0.16
CA ARG A 384 -7.14 -18.61 1.39
C ARG A 384 -6.73 -17.86 2.66
N GLN A 385 -5.71 -16.98 2.60
CA GLN A 385 -5.29 -16.14 3.72
C GLN A 385 -6.27 -14.99 4.01
N SER A 386 -7.03 -14.53 3.02
CA SER A 386 -8.01 -13.45 3.18
C SER A 386 -9.34 -13.90 3.77
N GLN A 387 -9.63 -15.20 3.79
CA GLN A 387 -10.92 -15.70 4.27
C GLN A 387 -11.08 -15.46 5.77
N VAL A 388 -12.15 -14.77 6.17
CA VAL A 388 -12.44 -14.50 7.57
C VAL A 388 -13.62 -15.37 8.03
N LEU A 389 -13.33 -16.34 8.89
CA LEU A 389 -14.38 -17.18 9.51
C LEU A 389 -15.06 -16.38 10.62
N LEU A 390 -16.33 -16.02 10.44
CA LEU A 390 -17.09 -15.19 11.38
C LEU A 390 -18.00 -16.01 12.29
N LYS A 391 -18.46 -17.17 11.84
CA LYS A 391 -19.30 -18.09 12.61
C LYS A 391 -18.98 -19.53 12.22
N ASN A 392 -18.92 -20.43 13.20
CA ASN A 392 -18.75 -21.86 13.00
C ASN A 392 -19.44 -22.63 14.13
N ALA A 393 -20.78 -22.65 14.10
CA ALA A 393 -21.57 -23.36 15.11
C ALA A 393 -21.34 -24.86 14.98
N GLU A 394 -21.29 -25.54 16.14
CA GLU A 394 -21.11 -26.99 16.22
C GLU A 394 -19.84 -27.53 15.51
N GLY A 395 -18.93 -26.65 15.14
CA GLY A 395 -17.71 -27.05 14.42
C GLY A 395 -17.97 -27.68 13.06
N ILE A 396 -19.01 -27.20 12.32
CA ILE A 396 -19.37 -27.78 11.02
C ILE A 396 -18.25 -27.66 9.99
N LEU A 397 -17.45 -26.60 10.09
CA LEU A 397 -16.23 -26.43 9.30
C LEU A 397 -15.00 -26.87 10.11
N PRO A 398 -14.04 -27.55 9.46
CA PRO A 398 -13.97 -27.87 8.05
C PRO A 398 -14.90 -29.04 7.66
N LEU A 399 -15.41 -28.98 6.41
CA LEU A 399 -16.19 -30.08 5.87
C LEU A 399 -15.32 -31.29 5.58
N ALA A 400 -15.80 -32.51 5.87
CA ALA A 400 -15.12 -33.71 5.45
C ALA A 400 -15.08 -33.79 3.91
N LYS A 401 -13.94 -34.20 3.33
CA LYS A 401 -13.80 -34.37 1.88
C LYS A 401 -14.55 -35.55 1.30
N SER A 402 -14.92 -36.51 2.11
CA SER A 402 -15.58 -37.75 1.66
C SER A 402 -16.91 -37.97 2.39
N GLY A 403 -17.81 -38.66 1.73
CA GLY A 403 -19.09 -39.12 2.24
C GLY A 403 -20.23 -38.13 2.09
N GLY A 404 -21.40 -38.66 1.71
CA GLY A 404 -22.65 -37.92 1.65
C GLY A 404 -22.79 -36.97 0.48
N LYS A 405 -23.77 -36.07 0.62
CA LYS A 405 -24.11 -35.07 -0.40
C LYS A 405 -23.92 -33.69 0.14
N ILE A 406 -23.40 -32.77 -0.67
CA ILE A 406 -23.29 -31.34 -0.41
C ILE A 406 -24.11 -30.61 -1.46
N PHE A 407 -24.95 -29.69 -1.03
CA PHE A 407 -25.68 -28.80 -1.93
C PHE A 407 -24.98 -27.47 -2.00
N VAL A 408 -24.76 -26.93 -3.21
CA VAL A 408 -24.20 -25.59 -3.43
C VAL A 408 -25.25 -24.73 -4.09
N ALA A 409 -25.45 -23.53 -3.61
CA ALA A 409 -26.38 -22.54 -4.17
C ALA A 409 -25.80 -21.13 -4.13
N GLY A 410 -26.55 -20.18 -4.66
CA GLY A 410 -26.21 -18.77 -4.68
C GLY A 410 -25.66 -18.28 -6.01
N LYS A 411 -25.94 -17.02 -6.29
CA LYS A 411 -25.62 -16.37 -7.57
C LYS A 411 -24.11 -16.25 -7.85
N SER A 412 -23.29 -16.26 -6.79
CA SER A 412 -21.84 -16.12 -6.88
C SER A 412 -21.08 -17.44 -6.80
N ALA A 413 -21.79 -18.60 -6.72
CA ALA A 413 -21.14 -19.91 -6.61
C ALA A 413 -20.33 -20.28 -7.86
N ASP A 414 -20.88 -20.03 -9.04
CA ASP A 414 -20.24 -20.33 -10.32
C ASP A 414 -20.12 -19.06 -11.19
N ASP A 415 -19.59 -17.99 -10.58
CA ASP A 415 -19.52 -16.68 -11.19
C ASP A 415 -18.20 -15.98 -10.81
N ILE A 416 -17.20 -16.05 -11.72
CA ILE A 416 -15.87 -15.46 -11.49
C ILE A 416 -15.93 -13.92 -11.56
N GLY A 417 -16.88 -13.36 -12.31
CA GLY A 417 -17.07 -11.92 -12.34
C GLY A 417 -17.53 -11.36 -11.00
N ASN A 418 -18.49 -12.01 -10.34
CA ASN A 418 -18.88 -11.64 -8.97
C ASN A 418 -17.72 -11.81 -7.98
N GLN A 419 -16.88 -12.85 -8.12
CA GLN A 419 -15.68 -13.05 -7.29
C GLN A 419 -14.67 -11.93 -7.49
N SER A 420 -14.54 -11.43 -8.72
CA SER A 420 -13.55 -10.42 -9.08
C SER A 420 -13.98 -8.99 -8.75
N GLY A 421 -15.28 -8.70 -8.83
CA GLY A 421 -15.81 -7.38 -8.52
C GLY A 421 -15.56 -6.32 -9.60
N GLY A 422 -15.62 -5.06 -9.23
CA GLY A 422 -15.33 -3.92 -10.09
C GLY A 422 -13.89 -3.90 -10.59
N TRP A 423 -13.61 -3.01 -11.54
CA TRP A 423 -12.29 -2.87 -12.18
C TRP A 423 -11.79 -4.10 -12.93
N THR A 424 -12.64 -5.10 -13.21
CA THR A 424 -12.25 -6.32 -13.92
C THR A 424 -12.72 -6.26 -15.36
N LEU A 425 -11.80 -6.14 -16.32
CA LEU A 425 -11.95 -5.95 -17.77
C LEU A 425 -12.78 -4.74 -18.19
N SER A 426 -13.58 -4.21 -17.29
CA SER A 426 -14.32 -2.96 -17.47
C SER A 426 -14.38 -2.23 -16.13
N TRP A 427 -14.65 -0.93 -16.17
CA TRP A 427 -14.73 -0.09 -14.98
C TRP A 427 -15.66 -0.68 -13.91
N GLN A 428 -16.92 -0.99 -14.28
CA GLN A 428 -17.88 -1.53 -13.32
C GLN A 428 -17.73 -3.03 -13.04
N GLY A 429 -16.90 -3.75 -13.80
CA GLY A 429 -16.90 -5.19 -13.81
C GLY A 429 -18.18 -5.77 -14.45
N ALA A 430 -18.34 -7.07 -14.41
CA ALA A 430 -19.56 -7.75 -14.89
C ALA A 430 -19.70 -9.12 -14.23
N SER A 431 -20.95 -9.55 -13.96
CA SER A 431 -21.25 -10.93 -13.57
C SER A 431 -20.97 -11.92 -14.69
N GLY A 432 -20.78 -13.19 -14.34
CA GLY A 432 -20.47 -14.30 -15.24
C GLY A 432 -18.99 -14.67 -15.26
N ASN A 433 -18.65 -15.67 -16.05
CA ASN A 433 -17.27 -16.13 -16.18
C ASN A 433 -16.51 -15.25 -17.19
N THR A 434 -16.29 -14.00 -16.84
CA THR A 434 -15.70 -12.96 -17.69
C THR A 434 -14.20 -13.10 -17.86
N VAL A 435 -13.52 -13.73 -16.91
CA VAL A 435 -12.07 -13.97 -16.91
C VAL A 435 -11.78 -15.45 -16.70
N PRO A 436 -10.66 -15.98 -17.21
CA PRO A 436 -10.20 -17.33 -16.86
C PRO A 436 -9.91 -17.43 -15.37
N GLY A 437 -10.33 -18.54 -14.75
CA GLY A 437 -10.13 -18.75 -13.33
C GLY A 437 -10.82 -19.99 -12.83
N THR A 438 -10.95 -20.11 -11.52
CA THR A 438 -11.66 -21.19 -10.83
C THR A 438 -12.78 -20.57 -10.00
N SER A 439 -14.04 -20.91 -10.31
CA SER A 439 -15.16 -20.48 -9.46
C SER A 439 -15.13 -21.22 -8.11
N VAL A 440 -15.83 -20.68 -7.11
CA VAL A 440 -15.96 -21.33 -5.80
C VAL A 440 -16.56 -22.71 -5.95
N LEU A 441 -17.59 -22.87 -6.80
CA LEU A 441 -18.19 -24.17 -7.13
C LEU A 441 -17.18 -25.13 -7.74
N ALA A 442 -16.40 -24.69 -8.72
CA ALA A 442 -15.37 -25.50 -9.36
C ALA A 442 -14.31 -25.94 -8.33
N GLY A 443 -13.87 -25.04 -7.45
CA GLY A 443 -12.98 -25.36 -6.33
C GLY A 443 -13.56 -26.41 -5.39
N ILE A 444 -14.84 -26.27 -4.98
CA ILE A 444 -15.55 -27.23 -4.14
C ILE A 444 -15.59 -28.60 -4.82
N ARG A 445 -15.93 -28.65 -6.11
CA ARG A 445 -15.97 -29.91 -6.86
C ARG A 445 -14.60 -30.59 -6.99
N ALA A 446 -13.56 -29.81 -7.15
CA ALA A 446 -12.19 -30.31 -7.27
C ALA A 446 -11.65 -30.90 -5.96
N ILE A 447 -12.02 -30.33 -4.81
CA ILE A 447 -11.53 -30.75 -3.50
C ILE A 447 -12.38 -31.87 -2.88
N ALA A 448 -13.67 -31.93 -3.23
CA ALA A 448 -14.58 -32.98 -2.78
C ALA A 448 -14.12 -34.33 -3.31
N GLY A 449 -13.86 -35.30 -2.43
CA GLY A 449 -13.41 -36.63 -2.79
C GLY A 449 -14.50 -37.41 -3.56
N SER A 450 -14.07 -38.49 -4.23
CA SER A 450 -14.92 -39.32 -5.10
C SER A 450 -16.18 -39.90 -4.41
N GLY A 451 -16.20 -39.96 -3.09
CA GLY A 451 -17.35 -40.39 -2.30
C GLY A 451 -18.33 -39.29 -1.91
N THR A 452 -18.13 -38.03 -2.37
CA THR A 452 -18.99 -36.89 -2.10
C THR A 452 -19.73 -36.47 -3.37
N THR A 453 -21.05 -36.38 -3.31
CA THR A 453 -21.86 -35.81 -4.40
C THR A 453 -22.03 -34.33 -4.18
N VAL A 454 -21.62 -33.48 -5.12
CA VAL A 454 -21.83 -32.03 -5.10
C VAL A 454 -22.91 -31.66 -6.11
N THR A 455 -24.08 -31.32 -5.61
CA THR A 455 -25.21 -30.82 -6.40
C THR A 455 -25.20 -29.28 -6.40
N TYR A 456 -25.47 -28.68 -7.54
CA TYR A 456 -25.58 -27.23 -7.68
C TYR A 456 -26.89 -26.83 -8.30
N ASP A 457 -27.57 -25.92 -7.66
CA ASP A 457 -28.65 -25.13 -8.25
C ASP A 457 -28.55 -23.70 -7.72
N ARG A 458 -28.53 -22.73 -8.64
CA ARG A 458 -28.29 -21.31 -8.32
C ARG A 458 -29.25 -20.78 -7.28
N ASP A 459 -30.52 -21.13 -7.38
CA ASP A 459 -31.60 -20.62 -6.54
C ASP A 459 -31.93 -21.55 -5.37
N GLY A 460 -31.20 -22.68 -5.22
CA GLY A 460 -31.41 -23.67 -4.16
C GLY A 460 -32.58 -24.63 -4.41
N ALA A 461 -33.05 -24.78 -5.66
CA ALA A 461 -34.12 -25.71 -5.97
C ALA A 461 -33.64 -27.18 -5.90
N GLY A 462 -34.50 -28.07 -5.42
CA GLY A 462 -34.20 -29.48 -5.32
C GLY A 462 -33.35 -29.89 -4.11
N ILE A 463 -33.08 -29.00 -3.17
CA ILE A 463 -32.46 -29.40 -1.89
C ILE A 463 -33.49 -30.16 -1.04
N ASP A 464 -33.01 -31.23 -0.38
CA ASP A 464 -33.78 -32.01 0.58
C ASP A 464 -32.93 -32.37 1.82
N ASN A 465 -33.50 -33.00 2.80
CA ASN A 465 -32.86 -33.35 4.08
C ASN A 465 -31.81 -34.49 3.95
N THR A 466 -31.53 -35.03 2.76
CA THR A 466 -30.51 -36.03 2.54
C THR A 466 -29.11 -35.42 2.36
N TYR A 467 -29.02 -34.09 2.20
CA TYR A 467 -27.77 -33.41 2.15
C TYR A 467 -27.21 -33.19 3.55
N ARG A 468 -25.90 -33.34 3.73
CA ARG A 468 -25.23 -33.09 5.03
C ARG A 468 -24.94 -31.62 5.31
N ALA A 469 -24.82 -30.82 4.25
CA ALA A 469 -24.61 -29.38 4.33
C ALA A 469 -25.05 -28.69 3.03
N ALA A 470 -25.51 -27.45 3.17
CA ALA A 470 -25.74 -26.53 2.08
C ALA A 470 -24.72 -25.39 2.15
N ILE A 471 -24.03 -25.10 1.03
CA ILE A 471 -23.10 -23.98 0.90
C ILE A 471 -23.80 -22.94 0.03
N ALA A 472 -24.08 -21.76 0.61
CA ALA A 472 -24.66 -20.63 -0.08
C ALA A 472 -23.59 -19.59 -0.38
N VAL A 473 -23.26 -19.36 -1.66
CA VAL A 473 -22.30 -18.35 -2.10
C VAL A 473 -23.09 -17.14 -2.61
N VAL A 474 -23.25 -16.13 -1.77
CA VAL A 474 -24.17 -14.99 -1.95
C VAL A 474 -23.42 -13.68 -1.73
N GLY A 475 -24.04 -12.55 -2.05
CA GLY A 475 -23.47 -11.22 -1.78
C GLY A 475 -23.68 -10.21 -2.89
N GLU A 476 -22.72 -9.33 -3.13
CA GLU A 476 -22.83 -8.25 -4.09
C GLU A 476 -22.49 -8.71 -5.53
N THR A 477 -23.04 -8.03 -6.51
CA THR A 477 -22.59 -8.06 -7.91
C THR A 477 -21.56 -6.96 -8.13
N PRO A 478 -20.73 -7.03 -9.19
CA PRO A 478 -19.70 -6.04 -9.46
C PRO A 478 -20.22 -4.60 -9.54
N TYR A 479 -19.44 -3.67 -9.03
CA TYR A 479 -19.63 -2.23 -9.11
C TYR A 479 -18.28 -1.52 -8.90
N ALA A 480 -18.19 -0.26 -9.32
CA ALA A 480 -17.07 0.62 -9.02
C ALA A 480 -17.55 2.02 -8.67
N GLU A 481 -16.81 2.72 -7.80
CA GLU A 481 -16.99 4.12 -7.44
C GLU A 481 -18.40 4.44 -6.93
N GLY A 482 -18.97 5.61 -7.29
CA GLY A 482 -20.28 6.04 -6.85
C GLY A 482 -21.45 5.11 -7.21
N GLN A 483 -21.27 4.22 -8.22
CA GLN A 483 -22.26 3.16 -8.50
C GLN A 483 -22.36 2.14 -7.37
N GLY A 484 -21.30 2.02 -6.59
CA GLY A 484 -21.24 1.19 -5.38
C GLY A 484 -21.75 1.85 -4.12
N ASP A 485 -22.02 3.15 -4.10
CA ASP A 485 -22.51 3.85 -2.91
C ASP A 485 -23.83 3.24 -2.39
N ARG A 486 -23.93 3.12 -1.07
CA ARG A 486 -25.11 2.56 -0.38
C ARG A 486 -25.70 3.57 0.61
N PRO A 487 -26.32 4.64 0.15
CA PRO A 487 -26.92 5.64 1.06
C PRO A 487 -28.11 5.08 1.86
N GLY A 488 -28.73 4.01 1.36
CA GLY A 488 -29.88 3.33 1.97
C GLY A 488 -29.50 1.99 2.60
N SER A 489 -30.16 0.91 2.12
CA SER A 489 -29.96 -0.46 2.59
C SER A 489 -28.57 -0.99 2.24
N MET A 490 -27.98 -1.70 3.18
CA MET A 490 -26.73 -2.47 3.01
C MET A 490 -27.00 -3.99 3.16
N SER A 491 -28.26 -4.43 3.07
CA SER A 491 -28.66 -5.82 3.22
C SER A 491 -28.38 -6.63 1.94
N LEU A 492 -28.44 -7.96 2.06
CA LEU A 492 -28.49 -8.87 0.93
C LEU A 492 -29.72 -8.56 0.05
N ASP A 493 -29.60 -8.79 -1.25
CA ASP A 493 -30.72 -8.58 -2.16
C ASP A 493 -31.81 -9.67 -2.03
N ALA A 494 -32.96 -9.42 -2.64
CA ALA A 494 -34.12 -10.31 -2.56
C ALA A 494 -33.83 -11.71 -3.12
N THR A 495 -32.97 -11.85 -4.10
CA THR A 495 -32.58 -13.13 -4.70
C THR A 495 -31.80 -13.98 -3.72
N ASP A 496 -30.80 -13.38 -3.07
CA ASP A 496 -29.99 -14.06 -2.06
C ASP A 496 -30.84 -14.48 -0.85
N LEU A 497 -31.70 -13.56 -0.36
CA LEU A 497 -32.62 -13.86 0.74
C LEU A 497 -33.58 -14.99 0.40
N ALA A 498 -34.13 -15.05 -0.82
CA ALA A 498 -35.01 -16.12 -1.26
C ALA A 498 -34.27 -17.47 -1.34
N THR A 499 -33.03 -17.49 -1.86
CA THR A 499 -32.17 -18.68 -1.89
C THR A 499 -31.88 -19.18 -0.48
N LEU A 500 -31.42 -18.30 0.43
CA LEU A 500 -31.13 -18.64 1.83
C LEU A 500 -32.37 -19.16 2.56
N SER A 501 -33.55 -18.56 2.34
CA SER A 501 -34.81 -19.02 2.90
C SER A 501 -35.14 -20.44 2.44
N ARG A 502 -34.93 -20.75 1.16
CA ARG A 502 -35.17 -22.09 0.60
C ARG A 502 -34.23 -23.13 1.19
N LEU A 503 -32.95 -22.82 1.28
CA LEU A 503 -31.94 -23.68 1.90
C LEU A 503 -32.29 -23.96 3.38
N ARG A 504 -32.69 -22.92 4.14
CA ARG A 504 -33.12 -23.08 5.53
C ARG A 504 -34.32 -23.99 5.67
N ALA A 505 -35.31 -23.88 4.78
CA ALA A 505 -36.53 -24.67 4.81
C ALA A 505 -36.29 -26.19 4.65
N SER A 506 -35.16 -26.61 4.10
CA SER A 506 -34.76 -28.03 3.99
C SER A 506 -34.35 -28.63 5.32
N GLY A 507 -34.06 -27.86 6.34
CA GLY A 507 -33.52 -28.32 7.63
C GLY A 507 -32.03 -28.71 7.60
N VAL A 508 -31.35 -28.53 6.47
CA VAL A 508 -29.93 -28.82 6.32
C VAL A 508 -29.09 -27.67 6.90
N PRO A 509 -27.95 -27.96 7.58
CA PRO A 509 -27.03 -26.92 8.03
C PRO A 509 -26.56 -26.01 6.88
N VAL A 510 -26.71 -24.70 7.02
CA VAL A 510 -26.38 -23.71 5.99
C VAL A 510 -25.06 -23.03 6.32
N ILE A 511 -24.11 -23.14 5.41
CA ILE A 511 -22.81 -22.46 5.44
C ILE A 511 -22.87 -21.33 4.41
N VAL A 512 -22.69 -20.10 4.86
CA VAL A 512 -22.71 -18.92 3.99
C VAL A 512 -21.27 -18.48 3.67
N VAL A 513 -20.99 -18.35 2.39
CA VAL A 513 -19.80 -17.71 1.84
C VAL A 513 -20.25 -16.37 1.27
N LEU A 514 -19.89 -15.29 1.95
CA LEU A 514 -20.31 -13.96 1.58
C LEU A 514 -19.29 -13.31 0.66
N VAL A 515 -19.62 -13.11 -0.60
CA VAL A 515 -18.83 -12.41 -1.62
C VAL A 515 -19.28 -10.96 -1.66
N SER A 516 -18.49 -10.06 -1.07
CA SER A 516 -18.85 -8.64 -0.99
C SER A 516 -17.63 -7.74 -0.85
N GLY A 517 -17.74 -6.50 -1.31
CA GLY A 517 -16.69 -5.49 -1.20
C GLY A 517 -16.66 -4.77 0.16
N ARG A 518 -17.57 -5.14 1.08
CA ARG A 518 -17.79 -4.46 2.36
C ARG A 518 -18.57 -5.35 3.33
N PRO A 519 -18.63 -5.01 4.65
CA PRO A 519 -19.64 -5.55 5.54
C PRO A 519 -21.06 -5.28 5.05
N LEU A 520 -21.94 -6.28 5.15
CA LEU A 520 -23.37 -6.14 4.87
C LEU A 520 -24.20 -6.23 6.16
N ASP A 521 -25.38 -5.63 6.14
CA ASP A 521 -26.36 -5.72 7.24
C ASP A 521 -27.01 -7.11 7.23
N ILE A 522 -26.48 -8.01 8.06
CA ILE A 522 -26.84 -9.43 8.13
C ILE A 522 -27.30 -9.88 9.52
N ALA A 523 -27.43 -8.97 10.47
CA ALA A 523 -27.75 -9.34 11.87
C ALA A 523 -29.06 -10.10 12.01
N ALA A 524 -30.07 -9.77 11.18
CA ALA A 524 -31.36 -10.46 11.17
C ALA A 524 -31.26 -11.90 10.64
N GLU A 525 -30.28 -12.17 9.77
CA GLU A 525 -30.16 -13.44 9.06
C GLU A 525 -29.16 -14.42 9.69
N ILE A 526 -28.07 -13.91 10.31
CA ILE A 526 -26.97 -14.73 10.79
C ILE A 526 -27.38 -15.79 11.82
N GLY A 527 -28.46 -15.57 12.55
CA GLY A 527 -29.04 -16.54 13.47
C GLY A 527 -29.43 -17.85 12.78
N ASN A 528 -29.80 -17.80 11.52
CA ASN A 528 -30.26 -18.90 10.70
C ASN A 528 -29.12 -19.69 10.01
N TRP A 529 -27.88 -19.24 10.09
CA TRP A 529 -26.74 -19.86 9.43
C TRP A 529 -25.91 -20.66 10.43
N THR A 530 -25.41 -21.80 10.01
CA THR A 530 -24.53 -22.64 10.84
C THR A 530 -23.10 -22.14 10.82
N ALA A 531 -22.63 -21.67 9.65
CA ALA A 531 -21.32 -21.04 9.51
C ALA A 531 -21.39 -19.83 8.57
N LEU A 532 -20.45 -18.91 8.73
CA LEU A 532 -20.28 -17.72 7.90
C LEU A 532 -18.80 -17.45 7.66
N ILE A 533 -18.45 -17.33 6.38
CA ILE A 533 -17.14 -16.86 5.91
C ILE A 533 -17.35 -15.55 5.14
N ALA A 534 -16.66 -14.48 5.52
CA ALA A 534 -16.49 -13.31 4.67
C ALA A 534 -15.37 -13.61 3.68
N ALA A 535 -15.72 -13.81 2.41
CA ALA A 535 -14.80 -14.15 1.35
C ALA A 535 -14.26 -12.91 0.62
N TRP A 536 -14.82 -11.76 0.91
CA TRP A 536 -14.53 -10.49 0.23
C TRP A 536 -14.74 -10.62 -1.28
N LEU A 537 -13.82 -10.08 -2.08
CA LEU A 537 -13.76 -10.24 -3.53
C LEU A 537 -12.49 -11.05 -3.86
N PRO A 538 -12.58 -12.38 -3.93
CA PRO A 538 -11.40 -13.28 -4.00
C PRO A 538 -10.67 -13.28 -5.36
N GLY A 539 -11.23 -12.66 -6.41
CA GLY A 539 -10.59 -12.64 -7.71
C GLY A 539 -10.74 -13.97 -8.48
N SER A 540 -9.73 -14.32 -9.30
CA SER A 540 -9.83 -15.47 -10.22
C SER A 540 -9.68 -16.85 -9.57
N GLU A 541 -9.26 -16.95 -8.29
CA GLU A 541 -8.89 -18.23 -7.69
C GLU A 541 -9.82 -18.68 -6.55
N GLY A 542 -11.12 -18.84 -6.85
CA GLY A 542 -12.12 -19.33 -5.88
C GLY A 542 -11.80 -20.70 -5.25
N ALA A 543 -10.85 -21.46 -5.80
CA ALA A 543 -10.31 -22.66 -5.16
C ALA A 543 -9.72 -22.38 -3.76
N GLY A 544 -9.19 -21.17 -3.50
CA GLY A 544 -8.70 -20.79 -2.17
C GLY A 544 -9.81 -20.71 -1.11
N VAL A 545 -11.04 -20.39 -1.52
CA VAL A 545 -12.23 -20.47 -0.64
C VAL A 545 -12.56 -21.91 -0.30
N ALA A 546 -12.49 -22.81 -1.30
CA ALA A 546 -12.71 -24.24 -1.09
C ALA A 546 -11.63 -24.85 -0.17
N ASP A 547 -10.37 -24.42 -0.27
CA ASP A 547 -9.28 -24.87 0.64
C ASP A 547 -9.68 -24.63 2.10
N VAL A 548 -10.27 -23.46 2.38
CA VAL A 548 -10.73 -23.13 3.73
C VAL A 548 -11.96 -23.97 4.09
N LEU A 549 -12.97 -24.05 3.24
CA LEU A 549 -14.20 -24.83 3.53
C LEU A 549 -13.92 -26.30 3.88
N PHE A 550 -12.89 -26.90 3.29
CA PHE A 550 -12.55 -28.31 3.48
C PHE A 550 -11.29 -28.56 4.33
N GLY A 551 -10.70 -27.52 4.91
CA GLY A 551 -9.62 -27.62 5.88
C GLY A 551 -8.23 -27.89 5.30
N ASP A 552 -8.02 -27.69 3.99
CA ASP A 552 -6.66 -27.68 3.40
C ASP A 552 -5.88 -26.44 3.84
N TYR A 553 -6.60 -25.45 4.33
CA TYR A 553 -6.05 -24.25 4.97
C TYR A 553 -6.95 -23.81 6.12
N ALA A 554 -6.41 -23.70 7.32
CA ALA A 554 -7.15 -23.14 8.45
C ALA A 554 -7.32 -21.61 8.26
N PRO A 555 -8.53 -21.04 8.46
CA PRO A 555 -8.74 -19.61 8.28
C PRO A 555 -7.85 -18.79 9.24
N THR A 556 -7.09 -17.87 8.67
CA THR A 556 -6.20 -16.94 9.38
C THR A 556 -6.65 -15.50 9.26
N GLY A 557 -7.52 -15.19 8.31
CA GLY A 557 -7.98 -13.85 8.03
C GLY A 557 -8.63 -13.16 9.23
N LYS A 558 -8.43 -11.84 9.32
CA LYS A 558 -9.00 -10.99 10.38
C LYS A 558 -9.74 -9.84 9.76
N LEU A 559 -10.89 -9.47 10.31
CA LEU A 559 -11.68 -8.34 9.80
C LEU A 559 -10.81 -7.07 9.72
N PRO A 560 -10.68 -6.49 8.53
CA PRO A 560 -9.96 -5.22 8.35
C PRO A 560 -10.84 -4.01 8.66
N VAL A 561 -12.12 -4.24 8.89
CA VAL A 561 -13.15 -3.24 9.22
C VAL A 561 -14.08 -3.76 10.32
N THR A 562 -14.67 -2.86 11.05
CA THR A 562 -15.67 -3.15 12.07
C THR A 562 -17.01 -3.50 11.40
N TRP A 563 -17.62 -4.65 11.75
CA TRP A 563 -18.86 -5.11 11.13
C TRP A 563 -20.07 -4.62 11.90
N MET A 564 -20.94 -3.84 11.30
CA MET A 564 -22.13 -3.26 11.88
C MET A 564 -23.20 -4.29 12.26
N GLN A 565 -24.02 -3.99 13.29
CA GLN A 565 -25.28 -4.71 13.57
C GLN A 565 -26.41 -4.28 12.65
N SER A 566 -26.38 -3.04 12.16
CA SER A 566 -27.35 -2.53 11.19
C SER A 566 -26.74 -1.37 10.40
N ALA A 567 -27.27 -1.14 9.21
CA ALA A 567 -26.85 -0.01 8.37
C ALA A 567 -26.99 1.36 9.06
N ALA A 568 -27.89 1.48 10.05
CA ALA A 568 -28.07 2.72 10.80
C ALA A 568 -26.88 3.08 11.71
N GLN A 569 -25.98 2.11 12.01
CA GLN A 569 -24.76 2.37 12.78
C GLN A 569 -23.67 3.06 11.96
N GLN A 570 -23.78 3.07 10.64
CA GLN A 570 -22.72 3.68 9.80
C GLN A 570 -22.65 5.21 9.95
N PRO A 571 -21.43 5.78 10.06
CA PRO A 571 -20.15 5.07 10.12
C PRO A 571 -19.96 4.35 11.47
N ILE A 572 -19.34 3.16 11.42
CA ILE A 572 -18.92 2.43 12.61
C ILE A 572 -17.45 2.03 12.43
N ASN A 573 -16.63 2.31 13.45
CA ASN A 573 -15.20 2.03 13.42
C ASN A 573 -14.72 1.59 14.81
N ASP A 574 -13.64 0.86 14.86
CA ASP A 574 -13.02 0.44 16.12
C ASP A 574 -12.67 1.65 17.01
N GLY A 575 -13.13 1.60 18.25
CA GLY A 575 -12.91 2.64 19.25
C GLY A 575 -13.95 3.77 19.28
N ASP A 576 -15.00 3.75 18.46
CA ASP A 576 -16.05 4.78 18.43
C ASP A 576 -17.15 4.62 19.51
N GLY A 577 -17.03 3.60 20.36
CA GLY A 577 -17.96 3.32 21.48
C GLY A 577 -19.25 2.61 21.05
N LYS A 578 -19.44 2.29 19.77
CA LYS A 578 -20.61 1.52 19.30
C LYS A 578 -20.37 0.01 19.47
N THR A 579 -21.42 -0.74 19.71
CA THR A 579 -21.35 -2.21 19.79
C THR A 579 -21.51 -2.81 18.39
N PRO A 580 -20.47 -3.44 17.81
CA PRO A 580 -20.54 -4.04 16.49
C PRO A 580 -21.21 -5.42 16.50
N LEU A 581 -21.57 -5.95 15.34
CA LEU A 581 -21.88 -7.37 15.15
C LEU A 581 -20.61 -8.21 15.30
N PHE A 582 -19.52 -7.78 14.66
CA PHE A 582 -18.17 -8.31 14.86
C PHE A 582 -17.17 -7.15 14.96
N PRO A 583 -16.29 -7.16 15.97
CA PRO A 583 -15.30 -6.10 16.12
C PRO A 583 -14.20 -6.19 15.06
N TYR A 584 -13.52 -5.08 14.80
CA TYR A 584 -12.28 -5.04 14.04
C TYR A 584 -11.30 -6.10 14.56
N GLY A 585 -10.59 -6.76 13.64
CA GLY A 585 -9.63 -7.81 13.99
C GLY A 585 -10.26 -9.16 14.35
N PHE A 586 -11.59 -9.27 14.38
CA PHE A 586 -12.27 -10.54 14.63
C PHE A 586 -12.03 -11.54 13.49
N GLY A 587 -11.93 -12.81 13.83
CA GLY A 587 -11.84 -13.93 12.92
C GLY A 587 -11.55 -15.19 13.72
N LEU A 588 -12.37 -16.22 13.50
CA LEU A 588 -12.17 -17.54 14.06
C LEU A 588 -11.14 -18.31 13.25
N THR A 589 -10.55 -19.31 13.84
CA THR A 589 -9.81 -20.36 13.13
C THR A 589 -10.44 -21.72 13.44
N TYR A 590 -10.05 -22.74 12.70
CA TYR A 590 -10.47 -24.07 13.09
C TYR A 590 -9.78 -24.42 14.40
N SER A 591 -10.56 -24.92 15.35
CA SER A 591 -9.96 -25.74 16.40
C SER A 591 -9.38 -26.94 15.66
N THR A 592 -8.07 -27.07 15.63
CA THR A 592 -7.41 -28.27 15.13
C THR A 592 -7.59 -29.37 16.19
N THR A 593 -8.88 -29.72 16.44
CA THR A 593 -9.16 -30.95 17.13
C THR A 593 -8.97 -32.03 16.08
N THR A 594 -7.79 -32.62 16.02
CA THR A 594 -7.70 -34.03 15.64
C THR A 594 -8.71 -34.70 16.58
N PRO A 595 -9.78 -35.32 16.09
CA PRO A 595 -10.73 -35.97 16.98
C PRO A 595 -9.97 -37.01 17.81
N GLY A 596 -9.79 -36.72 19.12
CA GLY A 596 -9.13 -37.62 20.06
C GLY A 596 -7.88 -37.11 20.76
N ASP A 597 -7.27 -35.99 20.38
CA ASP A 597 -6.13 -35.48 21.14
C ASP A 597 -6.59 -34.65 22.36
N THR A 598 -6.43 -35.22 23.53
CA THR A 598 -6.67 -34.59 24.82
C THR A 598 -5.37 -34.47 25.64
N THR A 599 -4.22 -34.75 25.01
CA THR A 599 -2.91 -34.80 25.68
C THR A 599 -2.24 -33.44 25.53
N ALA A 600 -2.01 -32.74 26.63
CA ALA A 600 -1.28 -31.48 26.60
C ALA A 600 0.20 -31.71 26.22
N PRO A 601 0.84 -30.73 25.55
CA PRO A 601 2.29 -30.78 25.32
C PRO A 601 3.11 -30.87 26.61
N SER A 602 4.34 -31.29 26.49
CA SER A 602 5.27 -31.23 27.64
C SER A 602 5.46 -29.79 28.13
N THR A 603 5.60 -29.62 29.42
CA THR A 603 5.90 -28.32 30.03
C THR A 603 7.19 -27.75 29.46
N PRO A 604 7.24 -26.47 29.04
CA PRO A 604 8.46 -25.83 28.58
C PRO A 604 9.56 -25.86 29.65
N GLY A 605 10.81 -25.99 29.22
CA GLY A 605 11.95 -25.88 30.14
C GLY A 605 12.06 -24.49 30.76
N PHE A 606 12.97 -24.33 31.70
CA PHE A 606 13.23 -23.08 32.41
C PHE A 606 13.60 -21.97 31.43
N PRO A 607 12.87 -20.84 31.38
CA PRO A 607 13.20 -19.73 30.50
C PRO A 607 14.51 -19.05 30.88
N THR A 608 15.20 -18.49 29.92
CA THR A 608 16.40 -17.66 30.13
C THR A 608 16.17 -16.29 29.48
N ALA A 609 16.72 -15.25 30.13
CA ALA A 609 16.68 -13.89 29.60
C ALA A 609 18.05 -13.47 29.08
N THR A 610 18.09 -12.94 27.89
CA THR A 610 19.27 -12.37 27.23
C THR A 610 18.97 -10.93 26.76
N ALA A 611 19.99 -10.17 26.39
CA ALA A 611 19.87 -8.78 25.95
C ALA A 611 19.03 -7.91 26.90
N VAL A 612 19.20 -8.09 28.22
CA VAL A 612 18.43 -7.35 29.23
C VAL A 612 18.86 -5.89 29.24
N THR A 613 17.91 -5.01 28.92
CA THR A 613 18.05 -3.55 28.93
C THR A 613 17.11 -2.92 29.96
N ALA A 614 17.17 -1.62 30.12
CA ALA A 614 16.25 -0.89 31.01
C ALA A 614 14.77 -1.03 30.62
N THR A 615 14.46 -1.30 29.32
CA THR A 615 13.11 -1.28 28.78
C THR A 615 12.71 -2.55 28.02
N GLY A 616 13.57 -3.57 27.98
CA GLY A 616 13.26 -4.82 27.26
C GLY A 616 14.27 -5.93 27.51
N LEU A 617 13.93 -7.14 27.05
CA LEU A 617 14.77 -8.32 27.08
C LEU A 617 14.33 -9.35 26.05
N THR A 618 15.14 -10.35 25.75
CA THR A 618 14.74 -11.51 24.96
C THR A 618 14.65 -12.74 25.83
N LEU A 619 13.49 -13.39 25.83
CA LEU A 619 13.28 -14.70 26.49
C LEU A 619 13.53 -15.81 25.49
N THR A 620 14.18 -16.88 25.93
CA THR A 620 14.32 -18.15 25.22
C THR A 620 14.10 -19.31 26.16
N TRP A 621 13.59 -20.42 25.69
CA TRP A 621 13.35 -21.62 26.51
C TRP A 621 13.54 -22.91 25.70
N PRO A 622 13.85 -24.02 26.34
CA PRO A 622 13.86 -25.33 25.69
C PRO A 622 12.48 -25.68 25.14
N ALA A 623 12.44 -26.12 23.86
CA ALA A 623 11.21 -26.43 23.17
C ALA A 623 10.46 -27.61 23.83
N SER A 624 9.14 -27.51 23.86
CA SER A 624 8.25 -28.60 24.26
C SER A 624 8.05 -29.60 23.12
N THR A 625 7.59 -30.79 23.46
CA THR A 625 7.16 -31.84 22.56
C THR A 625 5.68 -32.14 22.80
N ASP A 626 4.95 -32.44 21.74
CA ASP A 626 3.61 -32.96 21.84
C ASP A 626 3.58 -34.42 21.37
N THR A 627 2.98 -35.30 22.17
CA THR A 627 2.85 -36.73 21.88
C THR A 627 1.39 -37.12 21.60
N GLY A 628 0.45 -36.18 21.70
CA GLY A 628 -0.98 -36.43 21.52
C GLY A 628 -1.42 -36.56 20.06
N GLY A 629 -0.54 -36.24 19.12
CA GLY A 629 -0.77 -36.40 17.69
C GLY A 629 -1.25 -35.13 16.95
N SER A 630 -1.63 -34.05 17.67
CA SER A 630 -1.99 -32.77 17.06
C SER A 630 -0.78 -31.91 16.72
N GLY A 631 0.35 -32.14 17.38
CA GLY A 631 1.60 -31.41 17.23
C GLY A 631 1.61 -30.09 17.98
N LEU A 632 2.83 -29.60 18.30
CA LEU A 632 3.03 -28.33 19.01
C LEU A 632 2.64 -27.15 18.10
N ALA A 633 1.75 -26.28 18.61
CA ALA A 633 1.30 -25.07 17.89
C ALA A 633 2.03 -23.78 18.32
N GLY A 634 2.72 -23.81 19.47
CA GLY A 634 3.44 -22.63 19.97
C GLY A 634 3.42 -22.52 21.48
N TYR A 635 3.59 -21.30 21.98
CA TYR A 635 3.74 -21.01 23.39
C TYR A 635 2.90 -19.81 23.82
N ASP A 636 2.54 -19.77 25.11
CA ASP A 636 1.94 -18.63 25.77
C ASP A 636 2.92 -18.07 26.80
N VAL A 637 3.32 -16.82 26.65
CA VAL A 637 4.26 -16.13 27.54
C VAL A 637 3.48 -15.31 28.55
N TYR A 638 3.81 -15.49 29.82
CA TYR A 638 3.17 -14.76 30.91
C TYR A 638 4.20 -13.86 31.61
N ARG A 639 3.81 -12.63 31.91
CA ARG A 639 4.53 -11.67 32.74
C ARG A 639 3.68 -11.36 33.98
N ASP A 640 4.22 -11.58 35.15
CA ASP A 640 3.53 -11.35 36.43
C ASP A 640 2.18 -12.07 36.53
N GLY A 641 2.11 -13.26 35.90
CA GLY A 641 0.91 -14.10 35.88
C GLY A 641 -0.06 -13.79 34.75
N LEU A 642 0.08 -12.66 34.02
CA LEU A 642 -0.77 -12.25 32.92
C LEU A 642 -0.17 -12.68 31.57
N LEU A 643 -1.00 -13.17 30.66
CA LEU A 643 -0.61 -13.50 29.28
C LEU A 643 -0.24 -12.22 28.53
N VAL A 644 0.98 -12.16 27.97
CA VAL A 644 1.50 -10.99 27.25
C VAL A 644 1.83 -11.28 25.78
N ALA A 645 2.01 -12.54 25.38
CA ALA A 645 2.26 -12.95 24.01
C ALA A 645 2.00 -14.43 23.78
N SER A 646 1.79 -14.81 22.51
CA SER A 646 1.59 -16.21 22.11
C SER A 646 2.43 -16.54 20.86
N PRO A 647 3.79 -16.57 20.97
CA PRO A 647 4.69 -16.87 19.86
C PRO A 647 4.59 -18.33 19.42
N ASP A 648 4.88 -18.59 18.13
CA ASP A 648 4.96 -19.95 17.58
C ASP A 648 6.35 -20.58 17.77
N THR A 649 7.35 -19.79 18.17
CA THR A 649 8.74 -20.24 18.40
C THR A 649 9.10 -20.20 19.88
N ALA A 650 10.13 -20.95 20.27
CA ALA A 650 10.62 -21.01 21.65
C ALA A 650 11.45 -19.76 22.06
N SER A 651 11.03 -18.58 21.59
CA SER A 651 11.68 -17.30 21.88
C SER A 651 10.66 -16.16 21.79
N TYR A 652 10.85 -15.10 22.59
CA TYR A 652 10.03 -13.90 22.54
C TYR A 652 10.81 -12.67 23.02
N THR A 653 10.74 -11.56 22.26
CA THR A 653 11.34 -10.28 22.67
C THR A 653 10.30 -9.44 23.41
N VAL A 654 10.56 -9.17 24.68
CA VAL A 654 9.74 -8.34 25.56
C VAL A 654 10.19 -6.89 25.44
N THR A 655 9.26 -5.98 25.22
CA THR A 655 9.49 -4.53 25.17
C THR A 655 8.58 -3.81 26.17
N GLY A 656 8.79 -2.49 26.36
CA GLY A 656 7.94 -1.67 27.22
C GLY A 656 8.08 -1.98 28.72
N LEU A 657 9.23 -2.48 29.17
CA LEU A 657 9.53 -2.68 30.58
C LEU A 657 9.96 -1.36 31.25
N THR A 658 9.77 -1.26 32.55
CA THR A 658 10.22 -0.14 33.39
C THR A 658 11.61 -0.43 33.95
N ALA A 659 12.50 0.55 33.94
CA ALA A 659 13.85 0.45 34.50
C ALA A 659 13.82 0.17 35.99
N GLY A 660 14.78 -0.64 36.48
CA GLY A 660 14.92 -0.98 37.90
C GLY A 660 13.76 -1.82 38.47
N THR A 661 12.96 -2.44 37.64
CA THR A 661 11.74 -3.16 38.03
C THR A 661 11.95 -4.67 37.86
N SER A 662 11.51 -5.44 38.86
CA SER A 662 11.52 -6.91 38.79
C SER A 662 10.23 -7.43 38.16
N TYR A 663 10.37 -8.38 37.25
CA TYR A 663 9.28 -9.06 36.55
C TYR A 663 9.42 -10.58 36.70
N ALA A 664 8.30 -11.27 36.76
CA ALA A 664 8.19 -12.73 36.84
C ALA A 664 7.69 -13.28 35.50
N PHE A 665 8.51 -14.04 34.77
CA PHE A 665 8.15 -14.63 33.48
C PHE A 665 7.94 -16.14 33.62
N SER A 666 6.90 -16.67 32.97
CA SER A 666 6.68 -18.10 32.77
C SER A 666 6.07 -18.38 31.41
N VAL A 667 6.22 -19.59 30.92
CA VAL A 667 5.78 -19.99 29.57
C VAL A 667 4.98 -21.29 29.66
N ALA A 668 3.87 -21.43 28.95
CA ALA A 668 3.16 -22.68 28.72
C ALA A 668 3.23 -23.03 27.24
N ALA A 669 3.28 -24.31 26.91
CA ALA A 669 3.13 -24.77 25.53
C ALA A 669 1.66 -25.01 25.20
N ARG A 670 1.29 -24.80 23.95
CA ARG A 670 -0.03 -25.15 23.38
C ARG A 670 0.15 -26.03 22.16
N ASP A 671 -0.69 -27.05 22.04
CA ASP A 671 -0.75 -27.88 20.83
C ASP A 671 -1.78 -27.34 19.84
N ALA A 672 -1.86 -28.00 18.70
CA ALA A 672 -2.82 -27.64 17.66
C ALA A 672 -4.26 -28.10 18.00
N ALA A 673 -4.48 -28.95 18.99
CA ALA A 673 -5.79 -29.33 19.53
C ALA A 673 -6.32 -28.33 20.60
N GLY A 674 -5.49 -27.34 20.99
CA GLY A 674 -5.83 -26.34 21.99
C GLY A 674 -5.53 -26.74 23.44
N ASN A 675 -4.93 -27.94 23.67
CA ASN A 675 -4.49 -28.31 25.02
C ASN A 675 -3.27 -27.47 25.41
N ARG A 676 -3.19 -27.14 26.70
CA ARG A 676 -2.09 -26.35 27.26
C ARG A 676 -1.34 -27.13 28.30
N SER A 677 -0.03 -27.04 28.27
CA SER A 677 0.83 -27.60 29.32
C SER A 677 0.71 -26.83 30.63
N ALA A 678 1.26 -27.40 31.68
CA ALA A 678 1.60 -26.61 32.86
C ALA A 678 2.60 -25.49 32.47
N ARG A 679 2.61 -24.42 33.27
CA ARG A 679 3.59 -23.34 33.07
C ARG A 679 4.98 -23.79 33.48
N SER A 680 6.01 -23.30 32.80
CA SER A 680 7.41 -23.45 33.19
C SER A 680 7.63 -22.90 34.61
N PRO A 681 8.74 -23.27 35.26
CA PRO A 681 9.17 -22.55 36.44
C PRO A 681 9.35 -21.05 36.12
N VAL A 682 9.13 -20.23 37.17
CA VAL A 682 9.13 -18.75 37.01
C VAL A 682 10.59 -18.25 36.94
N LEU A 683 10.89 -17.50 35.92
CA LEU A 683 12.11 -16.71 35.79
C LEU A 683 11.90 -15.31 36.34
N ALA A 684 12.61 -14.94 37.40
CA ALA A 684 12.63 -13.56 37.88
C ALA A 684 13.76 -12.77 37.19
N VAL A 685 13.43 -11.65 36.60
CA VAL A 685 14.39 -10.75 35.94
C VAL A 685 14.16 -9.32 36.43
N THR A 686 15.23 -8.68 36.88
CA THR A 686 15.19 -7.26 37.22
C THR A 686 15.86 -6.47 36.09
N THR A 687 15.16 -5.54 35.52
CA THR A 687 15.71 -4.62 34.51
C THR A 687 16.76 -3.71 35.18
N PRO A 688 17.86 -3.37 34.50
CA PRO A 688 18.82 -2.41 35.04
C PRO A 688 18.12 -1.10 35.43
N THR A 689 18.50 -0.53 36.57
CA THR A 689 18.16 0.84 36.91
C THR A 689 18.77 1.71 35.81
N GLY A 690 17.96 2.52 35.12
CA GLY A 690 18.44 3.40 34.06
C GLY A 690 19.55 4.30 34.58
N GLY A 691 20.78 3.82 34.50
CA GLY A 691 21.95 4.66 34.57
C GLY A 691 21.96 5.52 33.31
N THR A 692 22.29 6.80 33.46
CA THR A 692 22.59 7.64 32.30
C THR A 692 23.51 6.85 31.37
N PRO A 693 23.17 6.62 30.08
CA PRO A 693 24.05 5.88 29.18
C PRO A 693 25.43 6.54 29.24
N ALA A 694 26.50 5.77 29.44
CA ALA A 694 27.85 6.31 29.32
C ALA A 694 27.91 7.00 27.96
N ALA A 695 28.32 8.28 27.95
CA ALA A 695 28.30 9.09 26.73
C ALA A 695 29.04 8.33 25.62
N SER A 696 28.29 7.97 24.57
CA SER A 696 28.85 7.23 23.43
C SER A 696 29.54 8.14 22.40
N CYS A 697 29.76 9.41 22.79
CA CYS A 697 30.37 10.44 21.95
C CYS A 697 31.15 11.47 22.77
N ARG A 698 32.19 11.99 22.13
CA ARG A 698 32.96 13.11 22.65
C ARG A 698 33.03 14.22 21.61
N VAL A 699 32.80 15.47 22.05
CA VAL A 699 32.82 16.66 21.19
C VAL A 699 33.87 17.66 21.69
N ARG A 700 34.83 17.97 20.82
CA ARG A 700 35.73 19.11 21.02
C ARG A 700 35.23 20.27 20.17
N TYR A 701 34.93 21.39 20.83
CA TYR A 701 34.45 22.63 20.21
C TYR A 701 35.41 23.77 20.45
N THR A 702 35.88 24.42 19.38
CA THR A 702 36.80 25.56 19.46
C THR A 702 36.30 26.69 18.56
N THR A 703 36.60 27.96 18.95
CA THR A 703 36.25 29.13 18.17
C THR A 703 37.44 30.00 17.88
N ASN A 704 37.37 30.76 16.79
CA ASN A 704 38.25 31.86 16.46
C ASN A 704 37.36 33.10 16.20
N ASP A 705 37.35 34.03 17.11
CA ASP A 705 36.40 35.12 17.18
C ASP A 705 36.97 36.40 16.55
N TRP A 706 36.13 37.19 15.88
CA TRP A 706 36.37 38.53 15.43
C TRP A 706 35.24 39.49 15.82
N SER A 707 35.31 40.76 15.53
CA SER A 707 34.40 41.78 16.04
C SER A 707 32.90 41.54 15.76
N THR A 708 32.53 40.82 14.68
CA THR A 708 31.14 40.64 14.24
C THR A 708 30.77 39.15 14.01
N GLY A 709 31.67 38.21 14.31
CA GLY A 709 31.43 36.81 14.09
C GLY A 709 32.56 35.92 14.60
N PHE A 710 32.45 34.63 14.30
CA PHE A 710 33.46 33.65 14.66
C PHE A 710 33.46 32.46 13.69
N THR A 711 34.58 31.76 13.62
CA THR A 711 34.66 30.42 13.04
C THR A 711 34.55 29.41 14.18
N GLY A 712 33.56 28.49 14.14
CA GLY A 712 33.47 27.34 15.01
C GLY A 712 34.06 26.12 14.33
N THR A 713 34.86 25.35 15.06
CA THR A 713 35.36 24.02 14.64
C THR A 713 34.87 22.99 15.63
N VAL A 714 34.27 21.91 15.10
CA VAL A 714 33.72 20.78 15.86
C VAL A 714 34.46 19.52 15.46
N ALA A 715 35.03 18.81 16.43
CA ALA A 715 35.52 17.44 16.25
C ALA A 715 34.63 16.49 17.05
N LEU A 716 33.90 15.63 16.35
CA LEU A 716 32.99 14.63 16.92
C LEU A 716 33.65 13.25 16.85
N THR A 717 33.82 12.61 18.01
CA THR A 717 34.37 11.24 18.13
C THR A 717 33.28 10.29 18.61
N ASN A 718 33.08 9.17 17.92
CA ASN A 718 32.27 8.07 18.38
C ASN A 718 33.06 7.24 19.41
N THR A 719 32.70 7.34 20.68
CA THR A 719 33.31 6.58 21.77
C THR A 719 32.55 5.29 22.12
N GLY A 720 31.44 5.04 21.41
CA GLY A 720 30.66 3.82 21.53
C GLY A 720 31.30 2.63 20.80
N SER A 721 30.71 1.45 20.98
CA SER A 721 31.15 0.19 20.36
C SER A 721 30.48 -0.13 19.02
N ALA A 722 29.48 0.65 18.59
CA ALA A 722 28.76 0.49 17.32
C ALA A 722 29.01 1.66 16.37
N ALA A 723 28.99 1.41 15.05
CA ALA A 723 29.02 2.47 14.05
C ALA A 723 27.70 3.26 14.09
N LEU A 724 27.79 4.58 13.94
CA LEU A 724 26.65 5.49 13.84
C LEU A 724 26.38 5.77 12.35
N ASN A 725 25.19 5.46 11.87
CA ASN A 725 24.79 5.70 10.47
C ASN A 725 23.24 5.81 10.36
N PRO A 726 22.68 7.01 10.09
CA PRO A 726 23.38 8.30 10.07
C PRO A 726 23.73 8.83 11.47
N TRP A 727 24.57 9.86 11.54
CA TRP A 727 24.81 10.61 12.74
C TRP A 727 24.21 12.02 12.66
N THR A 728 23.63 12.49 13.79
CA THR A 728 23.08 13.84 13.94
C THR A 728 23.57 14.43 15.25
N LEU A 729 24.33 15.51 15.18
CA LEU A 729 24.83 16.24 16.35
C LEU A 729 24.02 17.52 16.53
N THR A 730 23.50 17.77 17.73
CA THR A 730 22.75 19.00 18.05
C THR A 730 23.35 19.74 19.24
N TRP A 731 23.26 21.07 19.21
CA TRP A 731 23.62 21.97 20.33
C TRP A 731 22.80 23.24 20.25
N ALA A 732 22.80 24.04 21.31
CA ALA A 732 22.12 25.33 21.33
C ALA A 732 23.07 26.50 21.60
N PHE A 733 22.93 27.56 20.88
CA PHE A 733 23.56 28.87 21.15
C PHE A 733 22.73 29.65 22.17
N SER A 734 23.43 30.33 23.10
CA SER A 734 22.78 31.07 24.19
C SER A 734 22.82 32.59 24.05
N ALA A 735 23.52 33.10 23.02
CA ALA A 735 23.74 34.58 22.87
C ALA A 735 23.36 35.08 21.45
N GLY A 736 22.40 34.44 20.78
CA GLY A 736 21.90 34.91 19.49
C GLY A 736 22.88 34.71 18.31
N GLN A 737 23.85 33.84 18.46
CA GLN A 737 24.77 33.47 17.36
C GLN A 737 23.98 32.86 16.21
N THR A 738 24.33 33.19 14.96
CA THR A 738 23.64 32.67 13.76
C THR A 738 24.64 32.12 12.78
N VAL A 739 24.52 30.82 12.43
CA VAL A 739 25.35 30.16 11.44
C VAL A 739 25.12 30.77 10.05
N THR A 740 26.19 31.14 9.37
CA THR A 740 26.13 31.78 8.05
C THR A 740 26.69 30.93 6.93
N GLN A 741 27.62 30.03 7.27
CA GLN A 741 28.27 29.12 6.33
C GLN A 741 28.78 27.89 7.07
N ALA A 742 28.79 26.71 6.44
CA ALA A 742 29.39 25.52 7.01
C ALA A 742 30.14 24.70 5.94
N TRP A 743 31.08 23.83 6.38
CA TRP A 743 31.83 22.91 5.51
C TRP A 743 32.12 21.60 6.23
N SER A 744 32.29 20.55 5.45
CA SER A 744 32.54 19.17 5.90
C SER A 744 31.40 18.52 6.71
N ALA A 745 30.26 19.20 6.90
CA ALA A 745 28.99 18.67 7.38
C ALA A 745 27.86 19.63 6.95
N ARG A 746 26.64 19.12 6.89
CA ARG A 746 25.46 19.94 6.71
C ARG A 746 25.07 20.51 8.07
N VAL A 747 25.02 21.81 8.18
CA VAL A 747 24.67 22.49 9.42
C VAL A 747 23.43 23.36 9.16
N ALA A 748 22.37 23.10 9.91
CA ALA A 748 21.14 23.90 9.89
C ALA A 748 20.89 24.50 11.28
N GLN A 749 20.27 25.67 11.33
CA GLN A 749 19.89 26.32 12.58
C GLN A 749 18.42 26.72 12.57
N SER A 750 17.72 26.40 13.66
CA SER A 750 16.34 26.84 13.93
C SER A 750 16.29 27.47 15.31
N GLY A 751 16.04 28.79 15.36
CA GLY A 751 16.15 29.57 16.59
C GLY A 751 17.56 29.48 17.19
N SER A 752 17.67 29.06 18.44
CA SER A 752 18.95 28.81 19.11
C SER A 752 19.56 27.44 18.82
N THR A 753 18.79 26.48 18.31
CA THR A 753 19.24 25.09 18.11
C THR A 753 19.95 24.96 16.77
N VAL A 754 21.14 24.38 16.81
CA VAL A 754 21.95 24.03 15.63
C VAL A 754 22.02 22.52 15.50
N THR A 755 21.81 22.03 14.29
CA THR A 755 21.87 20.61 13.93
C THR A 755 22.92 20.39 12.85
N ALA A 756 23.84 19.46 13.07
CA ALA A 756 24.85 19.05 12.08
C ALA A 756 24.66 17.58 11.72
N THR A 757 24.72 17.25 10.43
CA THR A 757 24.65 15.88 9.89
C THR A 757 25.78 15.64 8.91
N GLY A 758 26.08 14.38 8.64
CA GLY A 758 27.12 14.01 7.66
C GLY A 758 26.76 14.43 6.26
N GLU A 759 27.75 14.80 5.46
CA GLU A 759 27.63 14.86 4.01
C GLU A 759 27.50 13.45 3.41
N ALA A 760 27.05 13.31 2.18
CA ALA A 760 26.82 12.02 1.54
C ALA A 760 28.03 11.05 1.61
N TRP A 761 29.25 11.59 1.69
CA TRP A 761 30.50 10.84 1.83
C TRP A 761 30.91 10.57 3.28
N SER A 762 30.20 11.10 4.28
CA SER A 762 30.56 11.03 5.71
C SER A 762 29.36 10.72 6.63
N THR A 763 28.35 10.04 6.12
CA THR A 763 27.13 9.68 6.89
C THR A 763 27.40 8.66 7.98
N SER A 764 28.46 7.87 7.88
CA SER A 764 28.81 6.83 8.85
C SER A 764 30.03 7.22 9.69
N LEU A 765 29.98 7.00 11.00
CA LEU A 765 31.05 7.25 11.95
C LEU A 765 31.35 5.95 12.72
N ALA A 766 32.42 5.25 12.37
CA ALA A 766 32.83 3.99 12.98
C ALA A 766 33.21 4.17 14.46
N PRO A 767 33.21 3.11 15.28
CA PRO A 767 33.74 3.15 16.65
C PRO A 767 35.17 3.67 16.69
N GLY A 768 35.45 4.63 17.59
CA GLY A 768 36.77 5.29 17.72
C GLY A 768 37.08 6.34 16.66
N ALA A 769 36.29 6.44 15.60
CA ALA A 769 36.53 7.41 14.54
C ALA A 769 36.14 8.83 14.97
N THR A 770 36.85 9.82 14.39
CA THR A 770 36.56 11.25 14.58
C THR A 770 36.28 11.91 13.25
N ILE A 771 35.22 12.69 13.18
CA ILE A 771 34.94 13.61 12.07
C ILE A 771 35.08 15.05 12.54
N SER A 772 35.70 15.90 11.69
CA SER A 772 35.83 17.32 11.97
C SER A 772 35.13 18.14 10.90
N PHE A 773 34.38 19.14 11.32
CA PHE A 773 33.69 20.08 10.44
C PHE A 773 33.76 21.49 11.02
N GLY A 774 33.48 22.49 10.22
CA GLY A 774 33.51 23.86 10.67
C GLY A 774 32.35 24.68 10.13
N PHE A 775 32.15 25.83 10.76
CA PHE A 775 31.15 26.80 10.32
C PHE A 775 31.56 28.23 10.70
N ASN A 776 31.08 29.21 9.93
CA ASN A 776 31.11 30.61 10.29
C ASN A 776 29.77 31.01 10.88
N ALA A 777 29.78 31.85 11.87
CA ALA A 777 28.58 32.39 12.48
C ALA A 777 28.74 33.87 12.79
N SER A 778 27.64 34.63 12.69
CA SER A 778 27.56 36.02 13.14
C SER A 778 27.41 36.07 14.67
N LEU A 779 27.91 37.13 15.26
CA LEU A 779 27.95 37.33 16.69
C LEU A 779 27.47 38.76 17.05
N GLN A 780 26.62 38.84 18.06
CA GLN A 780 26.20 40.14 18.66
C GLN A 780 26.59 40.11 20.15
N GLY A 781 27.80 40.57 20.44
CA GLY A 781 28.30 40.67 21.83
C GLY A 781 29.24 39.48 22.18
N THR A 782 28.95 38.73 23.23
CA THR A 782 29.81 37.64 23.71
C THR A 782 29.55 36.34 22.96
N ASN A 783 30.57 35.46 22.86
CA ASN A 783 30.48 34.16 22.24
C ASN A 783 30.60 33.01 23.28
N PRO A 784 29.59 32.75 24.11
CA PRO A 784 29.66 31.64 25.06
C PRO A 784 29.64 30.31 24.33
N ARG A 785 30.46 29.39 24.84
CA ARG A 785 30.47 28.02 24.37
C ARG A 785 29.10 27.35 24.59
N PRO A 786 28.60 26.51 23.68
CA PRO A 786 27.41 25.68 23.90
C PRO A 786 27.53 24.85 25.19
N ALA A 787 26.49 24.84 25.99
CA ALA A 787 26.49 24.18 27.31
C ALA A 787 26.47 22.64 27.20
N ALA A 788 25.91 22.11 26.12
CA ALA A 788 25.82 20.66 25.89
C ALA A 788 25.74 20.34 24.39
N PHE A 789 26.17 19.14 24.05
CA PHE A 789 26.04 18.53 22.73
C PHE A 789 25.32 17.19 22.85
N THR A 790 24.43 16.87 21.93
CA THR A 790 23.75 15.55 21.86
C THR A 790 23.97 14.92 20.50
N LEU A 791 24.28 13.64 20.48
CA LEU A 791 24.44 12.82 19.28
C LEU A 791 23.33 11.79 19.20
N ASN A 792 22.50 11.85 18.16
CA ASN A 792 21.31 11.00 18.01
C ASN A 792 20.44 10.95 19.29
N GLY A 793 20.27 12.12 19.94
CA GLY A 793 19.51 12.25 21.19
C GLY A 793 20.25 11.89 22.47
N THR A 794 21.49 11.39 22.42
CA THR A 794 22.30 11.02 23.61
C THR A 794 23.33 12.12 23.91
N ALA A 795 23.47 12.51 25.16
CA ALA A 795 24.43 13.53 25.59
C ALA A 795 25.86 13.08 25.33
N CYS A 796 26.71 13.96 24.73
CA CYS A 796 28.13 13.76 24.53
C CYS A 796 28.96 14.32 25.71
N THR A 797 30.13 13.77 25.95
CA THR A 797 31.16 14.47 26.72
C THR A 797 31.72 15.61 25.86
N ALA A 798 31.85 16.81 26.42
CA ALA A 798 32.45 17.97 25.76
C ALA A 798 33.79 18.27 26.38
N ASP A 799 34.84 18.43 25.50
CA ASP A 799 36.21 18.84 25.88
C ASP A 799 36.41 20.34 25.72
#